data_2afbe97c2ec55ad5ec87f2a439e008c2
#
_entry.id   2afbe97c2ec55ad5ec87f2a439e008c2
#
_cell.length_a   1.000
_cell.length_b   1.000
_cell.length_c   1.000
_cell.angle_alpha   90.00
_cell.angle_beta   90.00
_cell.angle_gamma   90.00
#
_symmetry.space_group_name_H-M   'P 1'
#
loop_
_entity.id
_entity.type
_entity.pdbx_description
1 polymer ?
#
loop_
_entity_poly.entity_id
_entity_poly.type
_entity_poly.pdbx_seq_one_letter_code
_entity_poly.pdbx_strand_id
1 'polypeptide(L)'
;MAELTPVQREVLRALVDTAVPALEVADDPHGLWATPGSAVGADQALELFLAGLTEPEQAGIAQLLDGLAMLGFQHQGRATREGMLGTVMALAPEAMIAIQTLRGAACLLAHSIPDAQGQNPFWKAYGYPGPAVAPPQQDSRITPHVPADGEIIDCDVVVVGSGAGGGTIAGVLALQGKRVVVLETGGASAPRDYRQLEVEASQTMMYRGGIGMTADGNVGLLAGATLGGGTTVNWQNCVAPSKEVRHEWATEHGLTDVATEEFDRHLQAVLARMSATDECSDLNGPHSRMVEGSEKLGWSVHTAVRNADKDTYDADLAGYTQFGDPTGSKQSTLVTYLQDAFEHGAKILVHTRADQVCVEDGTACGIAATYTDPATGQSARVQVKATDVVIACGALETPALLLRSGIGGPAVGKNLYLHPSAGIFGVYEQDQKAWWGPPQAAVMDEFRDLGDGYGLLIEGSQYYTGVFAFQLARRNGVEHKEAMSKLGRMSDLLFIIRDHAGGQVVLDDKGEAQHTYALTDPRDEAMFRKGLRILAELHLAAGAQELWLNTPTAPVFRVGEDLEAWLATLDAMHIGAGGLAMGSAHQMGSARMGTDPATSVAQPTGELHDVARVWIGDTSAFPTPSGANPMLTCMALAHRTAEHISGQRAASPTSELVLDTIPAA
;
A
#
# COMPACT_ATOMS: atom_id res chain seq x y z
N MET A 1 25.20 -12.14 2.11
CA MET A 1 24.65 -13.47 2.43
C MET A 1 25.68 -14.54 2.21
N ALA A 2 25.78 -15.54 3.09
CA ALA A 2 26.37 -16.81 2.69
C ALA A 2 25.47 -17.38 1.58
N GLU A 3 26.02 -17.70 0.41
CA GLU A 3 25.29 -18.35 -0.67
C GLU A 3 24.58 -19.62 -0.13
N LEU A 4 23.35 -19.86 -0.59
CA LEU A 4 22.67 -21.12 -0.25
C LEU A 4 23.55 -22.31 -0.68
N THR A 5 23.62 -23.31 0.17
CA THR A 5 24.30 -24.57 -0.18
C THR A 5 23.57 -25.27 -1.32
N PRO A 6 24.25 -26.15 -2.08
CA PRO A 6 23.58 -26.92 -3.12
C PRO A 6 22.34 -27.69 -2.63
N VAL A 7 22.39 -28.23 -1.41
CA VAL A 7 21.24 -28.94 -0.81
C VAL A 7 20.09 -28.01 -0.50
N GLN A 8 20.38 -26.83 0.06
CA GLN A 8 19.35 -25.81 0.31
C GLN A 8 18.68 -25.33 -0.98
N ARG A 9 19.44 -25.16 -2.08
CA ARG A 9 18.88 -24.86 -3.41
C ARG A 9 17.96 -25.96 -3.93
N GLU A 10 18.33 -27.24 -3.74
CA GLU A 10 17.46 -28.38 -4.11
C GLU A 10 16.14 -28.36 -3.32
N VAL A 11 16.20 -28.07 -2.01
CA VAL A 11 15.01 -27.93 -1.16
C VAL A 11 14.16 -26.74 -1.59
N LEU A 12 14.78 -25.58 -1.86
CA LEU A 12 14.07 -24.38 -2.32
C LEU A 12 13.35 -24.64 -3.64
N ARG A 13 14.03 -25.26 -4.61
CA ARG A 13 13.42 -25.68 -5.89
C ARG A 13 12.24 -26.62 -5.66
N ALA A 14 12.40 -27.63 -4.80
CA ALA A 14 11.33 -28.56 -4.47
C ALA A 14 10.13 -27.87 -3.79
N LEU A 15 10.37 -26.84 -2.98
CA LEU A 15 9.34 -26.01 -2.37
C LEU A 15 8.58 -25.22 -3.45
N VAL A 16 9.28 -24.55 -4.36
CA VAL A 16 8.69 -23.83 -5.50
C VAL A 16 7.84 -24.78 -6.34
N ASP A 17 8.33 -25.97 -6.68
CA ASP A 17 7.58 -26.97 -7.45
C ASP A 17 6.46 -27.66 -6.64
N THR A 18 6.42 -27.46 -5.34
CA THR A 18 5.30 -27.88 -4.50
C THR A 18 4.20 -26.81 -4.51
N ALA A 19 4.58 -25.54 -4.49
CA ALA A 19 3.65 -24.40 -4.57
C ALA A 19 3.02 -24.26 -5.97
N VAL A 20 3.85 -24.41 -7.02
CA VAL A 20 3.44 -24.31 -8.43
C VAL A 20 3.86 -25.61 -9.15
N PRO A 21 3.09 -26.71 -9.01
CA PRO A 21 3.47 -28.03 -9.51
C PRO A 21 3.25 -28.21 -11.01
N ALA A 22 3.96 -29.16 -11.61
CA ALA A 22 3.54 -29.79 -12.87
C ALA A 22 2.41 -30.79 -12.59
N LEU A 23 1.32 -30.68 -13.34
CA LEU A 23 0.16 -31.55 -13.26
C LEU A 23 -0.26 -32.00 -14.66
N GLU A 24 -0.66 -33.26 -14.78
CA GLU A 24 -1.20 -33.82 -16.02
C GLU A 24 -2.72 -33.59 -16.06
N VAL A 25 -3.18 -32.82 -17.03
CA VAL A 25 -4.61 -32.63 -17.35
C VAL A 25 -4.84 -32.84 -18.84
N ALA A 26 -6.04 -33.28 -19.19
CA ALA A 26 -6.36 -33.66 -20.58
C ALA A 26 -6.38 -32.46 -21.55
N ASP A 27 -6.70 -31.26 -21.07
CA ASP A 27 -6.77 -30.04 -21.87
C ASP A 27 -5.92 -28.94 -21.20
N ASP A 28 -4.71 -28.74 -21.73
CA ASP A 28 -3.77 -27.71 -21.30
C ASP A 28 -3.11 -27.01 -22.50
N PRO A 29 -3.91 -26.27 -23.29
CA PRO A 29 -3.47 -25.71 -24.57
C PRO A 29 -2.34 -24.69 -24.43
N HIS A 30 -2.11 -24.15 -23.23
CA HIS A 30 -1.13 -23.11 -22.95
C HIS A 30 -0.07 -23.53 -21.92
N GLY A 31 -0.07 -24.82 -21.48
CA GLY A 31 0.93 -25.35 -20.57
C GLY A 31 0.81 -24.85 -19.12
N LEU A 32 -0.32 -24.25 -18.73
CA LEU A 32 -0.53 -23.80 -17.35
C LEU A 32 -0.34 -24.92 -16.34
N TRP A 33 -0.94 -26.08 -16.59
CA TRP A 33 -0.92 -27.19 -15.67
C TRP A 33 0.40 -27.95 -15.70
N ALA A 34 0.95 -28.18 -16.90
CA ALA A 34 2.17 -28.97 -17.09
C ALA A 34 3.47 -28.26 -16.65
N THR A 35 3.47 -26.93 -16.55
CA THR A 35 4.67 -26.15 -16.26
C THR A 35 4.84 -25.96 -14.75
N PRO A 36 5.93 -26.46 -14.10
CA PRO A 36 6.25 -26.19 -12.70
C PRO A 36 6.90 -24.82 -12.53
N GLY A 37 6.89 -24.29 -11.29
CA GLY A 37 7.46 -22.99 -10.99
C GLY A 37 8.95 -22.87 -11.27
N SER A 38 9.72 -23.93 -11.06
CA SER A 38 11.16 -23.95 -11.39
C SER A 38 11.46 -23.86 -12.89
N ALA A 39 10.54 -24.31 -13.75
CA ALA A 39 10.72 -24.21 -15.20
C ALA A 39 10.65 -22.78 -15.72
N VAL A 40 10.05 -21.85 -14.96
CA VAL A 40 10.01 -20.41 -15.27
C VAL A 40 11.05 -19.61 -14.49
N GLY A 41 11.97 -20.26 -13.77
CA GLY A 41 13.06 -19.61 -13.03
C GLY A 41 12.66 -19.05 -11.67
N ALA A 42 11.48 -19.41 -11.13
CA ALA A 42 10.99 -18.89 -9.87
C ALA A 42 11.86 -19.30 -8.66
N ASP A 43 12.53 -20.44 -8.69
CA ASP A 43 13.48 -20.88 -7.66
C ASP A 43 14.72 -19.99 -7.60
N GLN A 44 15.27 -19.62 -8.76
CA GLN A 44 16.42 -18.72 -8.87
C GLN A 44 16.06 -17.30 -8.44
N ALA A 45 14.91 -16.80 -8.87
CA ALA A 45 14.42 -15.49 -8.47
C ALA A 45 14.09 -15.44 -6.96
N LEU A 46 13.57 -16.52 -6.38
CA LEU A 46 13.35 -16.61 -4.94
C LEU A 46 14.67 -16.60 -4.16
N GLU A 47 15.72 -17.28 -4.64
CA GLU A 47 17.05 -17.20 -4.04
C GLU A 47 17.58 -15.75 -4.04
N LEU A 48 17.43 -15.02 -5.15
CA LEU A 48 17.80 -13.60 -5.23
C LEU A 48 16.98 -12.72 -4.28
N PHE A 49 15.67 -12.97 -4.19
CA PHE A 49 14.80 -12.27 -3.26
C PHE A 49 15.24 -12.48 -1.80
N LEU A 50 15.53 -13.73 -1.42
CA LEU A 50 16.02 -14.08 -0.08
C LEU A 50 17.36 -13.41 0.24
N ALA A 51 18.20 -13.15 -0.76
CA ALA A 51 19.44 -12.44 -0.59
C ALA A 51 19.28 -10.99 -0.13
N GLY A 52 18.14 -10.37 -0.40
CA GLY A 52 17.79 -9.01 0.02
C GLY A 52 17.23 -8.90 1.44
N LEU A 53 16.93 -10.01 2.10
CA LEU A 53 16.41 -10.03 3.48
C LEU A 53 17.51 -9.68 4.50
N THR A 54 17.11 -9.37 5.72
CA THR A 54 18.06 -9.14 6.84
C THR A 54 18.79 -10.43 7.22
N GLU A 55 20.00 -10.29 7.82
CA GLU A 55 20.78 -11.47 8.26
C GLU A 55 20.00 -12.45 9.17
N PRO A 56 19.20 -12.00 10.17
CA PRO A 56 18.39 -12.90 10.99
C PRO A 56 17.33 -13.65 10.19
N GLU A 57 16.65 -12.96 9.24
CA GLU A 57 15.64 -13.58 8.39
C GLU A 57 16.27 -14.65 7.47
N GLN A 58 17.41 -14.32 6.87
CA GLN A 58 18.18 -15.26 6.06
C GLN A 58 18.60 -16.50 6.87
N ALA A 59 19.07 -16.30 8.11
CA ALA A 59 19.46 -17.38 8.99
C ALA A 59 18.26 -18.27 9.36
N GLY A 60 17.10 -17.68 9.64
CA GLY A 60 15.86 -18.43 9.92
C GLY A 60 15.40 -19.27 8.73
N ILE A 61 15.47 -18.72 7.52
CA ILE A 61 15.13 -19.45 6.29
C ILE A 61 16.14 -20.56 6.01
N ALA A 62 17.43 -20.30 6.16
CA ALA A 62 18.46 -21.32 5.99
C ALA A 62 18.24 -22.49 6.96
N GLN A 63 17.91 -22.21 8.22
CA GLN A 63 17.58 -23.24 9.21
C GLN A 63 16.33 -24.05 8.82
N LEU A 64 15.29 -23.41 8.30
CA LEU A 64 14.10 -24.09 7.80
C LEU A 64 14.44 -25.02 6.62
N LEU A 65 15.23 -24.53 5.65
CA LEU A 65 15.66 -25.34 4.50
C LEU A 65 16.51 -26.54 4.95
N ASP A 66 17.42 -26.36 5.90
CA ASP A 66 18.22 -27.47 6.47
C ASP A 66 17.34 -28.49 7.19
N GLY A 67 16.35 -28.03 7.96
CA GLY A 67 15.38 -28.91 8.62
C GLY A 67 14.59 -29.77 7.61
N LEU A 68 14.11 -29.13 6.54
CA LEU A 68 13.41 -29.83 5.44
C LEU A 68 14.35 -30.81 4.71
N ALA A 69 15.62 -30.43 4.49
CA ALA A 69 16.63 -31.33 3.89
C ALA A 69 16.86 -32.57 4.72
N MET A 70 17.00 -32.44 6.05
CA MET A 70 17.16 -33.58 6.97
C MET A 70 15.98 -34.56 6.92
N LEU A 71 14.78 -34.04 6.62
CA LEU A 71 13.59 -34.89 6.41
C LEU A 71 13.52 -35.49 4.99
N GLY A 72 14.49 -35.21 4.11
CA GLY A 72 14.54 -35.67 2.73
C GLY A 72 13.44 -35.07 1.84
N PHE A 73 12.98 -33.86 2.15
CA PHE A 73 11.86 -33.18 1.48
C PHE A 73 12.03 -33.11 -0.04
N GLN A 74 13.22 -32.76 -0.53
CA GLN A 74 13.54 -32.60 -1.96
C GLN A 74 13.42 -33.91 -2.76
N HIS A 75 13.48 -35.05 -2.09
CA HIS A 75 13.41 -36.38 -2.72
C HIS A 75 11.99 -36.99 -2.69
N GLN A 76 11.03 -36.31 -2.08
CA GLN A 76 9.65 -36.81 -1.95
C GLN A 76 8.79 -36.40 -3.13
N GLY A 77 7.72 -37.15 -3.36
CA GLY A 77 6.66 -36.74 -4.28
C GLY A 77 5.84 -35.55 -3.73
N ARG A 78 5.17 -34.78 -4.61
CA ARG A 78 4.41 -33.59 -4.28
C ARG A 78 3.48 -33.75 -3.07
N ALA A 79 2.59 -34.75 -3.08
CA ALA A 79 1.61 -34.95 -1.99
C ALA A 79 2.30 -35.20 -0.63
N THR A 80 3.42 -35.90 -0.60
CA THR A 80 4.22 -36.10 0.61
C THR A 80 4.85 -34.80 1.06
N ARG A 81 5.39 -33.98 0.14
CA ARG A 81 5.94 -32.66 0.45
C ARG A 81 4.89 -31.72 1.04
N GLU A 82 3.69 -31.69 0.46
CA GLU A 82 2.55 -30.91 1.01
C GLU A 82 2.19 -31.35 2.43
N GLY A 83 2.13 -32.66 2.69
CA GLY A 83 1.89 -33.21 4.04
C GLY A 83 3.00 -32.86 5.03
N MET A 84 4.27 -32.89 4.61
CA MET A 84 5.42 -32.49 5.44
C MET A 84 5.34 -31.00 5.80
N LEU A 85 5.06 -30.11 4.84
CA LEU A 85 4.89 -28.68 5.12
C LEU A 85 3.72 -28.44 6.09
N GLY A 86 2.59 -29.12 5.89
CA GLY A 86 1.44 -29.04 6.81
C GLY A 86 1.79 -29.46 8.24
N THR A 87 2.60 -30.52 8.38
CA THR A 87 3.06 -31.00 9.70
C THR A 87 4.01 -29.99 10.36
N VAL A 88 4.97 -29.43 9.63
CA VAL A 88 5.90 -28.44 10.16
C VAL A 88 5.16 -27.18 10.60
N MET A 89 4.20 -26.68 9.81
CA MET A 89 3.37 -25.52 10.15
C MET A 89 2.52 -25.77 11.40
N ALA A 90 2.02 -26.98 11.61
CA ALA A 90 1.21 -27.31 12.79
C ALA A 90 2.04 -27.42 14.07
N LEU A 91 3.31 -27.80 13.97
CA LEU A 91 4.21 -28.00 15.12
C LEU A 91 5.00 -26.75 15.52
N ALA A 92 5.20 -25.82 14.61
CA ALA A 92 6.02 -24.64 14.82
C ALA A 92 5.33 -23.39 14.19
N PRO A 93 4.62 -22.59 15.00
CA PRO A 93 3.91 -21.40 14.49
C PRO A 93 4.81 -20.39 13.74
N GLU A 94 6.08 -20.24 14.18
CA GLU A 94 7.03 -19.36 13.49
C GLU A 94 7.37 -19.91 12.08
N ALA A 95 7.50 -21.25 11.94
CA ALA A 95 7.71 -21.88 10.65
C ALA A 95 6.48 -21.76 9.73
N MET A 96 5.27 -21.61 10.30
CA MET A 96 4.06 -21.39 9.51
C MET A 96 4.15 -20.10 8.70
N ILE A 97 4.52 -18.99 9.33
CA ILE A 97 4.67 -17.69 8.66
C ILE A 97 5.73 -17.79 7.55
N ALA A 98 6.91 -18.35 7.86
CA ALA A 98 7.99 -18.51 6.90
C ALA A 98 7.57 -19.38 5.69
N ILE A 99 6.91 -20.51 5.92
CA ILE A 99 6.45 -21.41 4.84
C ILE A 99 5.38 -20.72 3.99
N GLN A 100 4.41 -20.02 4.59
CA GLN A 100 3.37 -19.31 3.86
C GLN A 100 3.96 -18.17 3.02
N THR A 101 4.91 -17.40 3.57
CA THR A 101 5.61 -16.35 2.85
C THR A 101 6.41 -16.91 1.67
N LEU A 102 7.18 -17.98 1.87
CA LEU A 102 7.94 -18.63 0.79
C LEU A 102 7.03 -19.19 -0.31
N ARG A 103 5.87 -19.78 0.06
CA ARG A 103 4.89 -20.25 -0.92
C ARG A 103 4.26 -19.11 -1.70
N GLY A 104 3.85 -18.05 -1.00
CA GLY A 104 3.31 -16.85 -1.65
C GLY A 104 4.31 -16.21 -2.60
N ALA A 105 5.57 -16.04 -2.15
CA ALA A 105 6.64 -15.51 -2.98
C ALA A 105 6.95 -16.42 -4.19
N ALA A 106 6.96 -17.74 -4.01
CA ALA A 106 7.12 -18.68 -5.12
C ALA A 106 6.00 -18.56 -6.15
N CYS A 107 4.74 -18.42 -5.70
CA CYS A 107 3.60 -18.18 -6.57
C CYS A 107 3.72 -16.83 -7.30
N LEU A 108 3.99 -15.74 -6.58
CA LEU A 108 4.20 -14.41 -7.17
C LEU A 108 5.25 -14.46 -8.28
N LEU A 109 6.44 -14.98 -7.95
CA LEU A 109 7.57 -15.02 -8.87
C LEU A 109 7.30 -15.91 -10.11
N ALA A 110 6.69 -17.08 -9.91
CA ALA A 110 6.38 -17.97 -11.03
C ALA A 110 5.44 -17.33 -12.06
N HIS A 111 4.48 -16.50 -11.61
CA HIS A 111 3.45 -15.92 -12.48
C HIS A 111 3.76 -14.51 -12.97
N SER A 112 4.81 -13.85 -12.47
CA SER A 112 5.16 -12.47 -12.83
C SER A 112 6.49 -12.29 -13.55
N ILE A 113 7.45 -13.23 -13.42
CA ILE A 113 8.78 -13.06 -14.01
C ILE A 113 8.72 -13.23 -15.53
N PRO A 114 9.12 -12.23 -16.31
CA PRO A 114 9.25 -12.38 -17.76
C PRO A 114 10.53 -13.13 -18.13
N ASP A 115 10.47 -13.86 -19.23
CA ASP A 115 11.64 -14.45 -19.89
C ASP A 115 12.47 -13.40 -20.64
N ALA A 116 13.50 -13.83 -21.36
CA ALA A 116 14.36 -12.95 -22.17
C ALA A 116 13.61 -12.22 -23.33
N GLN A 117 12.41 -12.68 -23.68
CA GLN A 117 11.53 -12.08 -24.66
C GLN A 117 10.49 -11.15 -24.03
N GLY A 118 10.52 -10.96 -22.71
CA GLY A 118 9.57 -10.13 -21.99
C GLY A 118 8.22 -10.80 -21.75
N GLN A 119 8.12 -12.14 -21.85
CA GLN A 119 6.90 -12.90 -21.70
C GLN A 119 7.02 -13.92 -20.56
N ASN A 120 5.92 -14.15 -19.84
CA ASN A 120 5.84 -15.26 -18.91
C ASN A 120 4.97 -16.39 -19.54
N PRO A 121 5.41 -17.66 -19.47
CA PRO A 121 4.68 -18.77 -20.09
C PRO A 121 3.21 -18.88 -19.65
N PHE A 122 2.87 -18.47 -18.42
CA PHE A 122 1.52 -18.55 -17.89
C PHE A 122 0.58 -17.45 -18.41
N TRP A 123 1.09 -16.28 -18.83
CA TRP A 123 0.25 -15.14 -19.20
C TRP A 123 -0.75 -15.45 -20.31
N LYS A 124 -0.34 -16.26 -21.28
CA LYS A 124 -1.22 -16.68 -22.37
C LYS A 124 -2.41 -17.51 -21.90
N ALA A 125 -2.24 -18.28 -20.84
CA ALA A 125 -3.33 -19.08 -20.26
C ALA A 125 -4.39 -18.23 -19.58
N TYR A 126 -4.02 -17.03 -19.13
CA TYR A 126 -4.92 -16.08 -18.48
C TYR A 126 -5.56 -15.09 -19.46
N GLY A 127 -5.09 -15.04 -20.70
CA GLY A 127 -5.41 -13.97 -21.64
C GLY A 127 -4.73 -12.63 -21.28
N TYR A 128 -3.70 -12.65 -20.39
CA TYR A 128 -2.96 -11.48 -19.98
C TYR A 128 -1.90 -11.13 -21.05
N PRO A 129 -1.92 -9.90 -21.61
CA PRO A 129 -1.03 -9.52 -22.71
C PRO A 129 0.41 -9.24 -22.28
N GLY A 130 0.67 -9.19 -20.98
CA GLY A 130 1.89 -8.62 -20.40
C GLY A 130 1.71 -7.16 -19.98
N PRO A 131 2.74 -6.54 -19.39
CA PRO A 131 2.74 -5.11 -19.05
C PRO A 131 2.44 -4.25 -20.27
N ALA A 132 1.67 -3.19 -20.09
CA ALA A 132 1.41 -2.23 -21.14
C ALA A 132 2.71 -1.47 -21.46
N VAL A 133 3.03 -1.32 -22.74
CA VAL A 133 4.22 -0.57 -23.19
C VAL A 133 3.78 0.84 -23.55
N ALA A 134 4.13 1.80 -22.70
CA ALA A 134 3.92 3.21 -23.02
C ALA A 134 5.02 3.74 -23.97
N PRO A 135 4.70 4.72 -24.81
CA PRO A 135 5.72 5.43 -25.58
C PRO A 135 6.68 6.15 -24.62
N PRO A 136 7.95 6.39 -25.03
CA PRO A 136 8.92 7.10 -24.20
C PRO A 136 8.38 8.46 -23.76
N GLN A 137 8.34 8.70 -22.46
CA GLN A 137 7.87 9.95 -21.88
C GLN A 137 9.01 10.89 -21.51
N GLN A 138 8.67 12.13 -21.19
CA GLN A 138 9.65 13.13 -20.78
C GLN A 138 10.38 12.68 -19.52
N ASP A 139 11.66 13.04 -19.44
CA ASP A 139 12.44 12.84 -18.22
C ASP A 139 11.84 13.62 -17.05
N SER A 140 12.04 13.12 -15.82
CA SER A 140 11.79 13.92 -14.65
C SER A 140 12.62 15.20 -14.70
N ARG A 141 11.99 16.35 -14.46
CA ARG A 141 12.70 17.65 -14.38
C ARG A 141 13.41 17.81 -13.05
N ILE A 142 13.12 16.98 -12.06
CA ILE A 142 13.76 16.98 -10.75
C ILE A 142 15.12 16.27 -10.86
N THR A 143 16.18 16.99 -10.53
CA THR A 143 17.52 16.43 -10.38
C THR A 143 17.84 16.34 -8.88
N PRO A 144 17.88 15.14 -8.29
CA PRO A 144 18.22 14.98 -6.89
C PRO A 144 19.64 15.48 -6.59
N HIS A 145 19.79 16.11 -5.41
CA HIS A 145 21.10 16.49 -4.89
C HIS A 145 21.77 15.28 -4.24
N VAL A 146 23.01 15.00 -4.65
CA VAL A 146 23.87 13.96 -4.07
C VAL A 146 24.81 14.62 -3.09
N PRO A 147 24.67 14.37 -1.78
CA PRO A 147 25.48 15.06 -0.79
C PRO A 147 26.89 14.46 -0.64
N ALA A 148 27.85 15.30 -0.28
CA ALA A 148 29.15 14.84 0.19
C ALA A 148 29.10 14.38 1.66
N ASP A 149 30.05 13.51 2.08
CA ASP A 149 30.14 13.11 3.50
C ASP A 149 30.48 14.32 4.38
N GLY A 150 29.67 14.52 5.41
CA GLY A 150 29.77 15.65 6.34
C GLY A 150 29.18 16.95 5.79
N GLU A 151 28.42 16.93 4.69
CA GLU A 151 27.78 18.13 4.15
C GLU A 151 26.79 18.72 5.15
N ILE A 152 26.84 20.05 5.29
CA ILE A 152 25.87 20.83 6.06
C ILE A 152 25.07 21.68 5.08
N ILE A 153 23.74 21.54 5.12
CA ILE A 153 22.81 22.28 4.26
C ILE A 153 21.95 23.19 5.14
N ASP A 154 21.96 24.51 4.85
CA ASP A 154 21.15 25.48 5.56
C ASP A 154 19.88 25.80 4.75
N CYS A 155 18.69 25.76 5.40
CA CYS A 155 17.41 26.09 4.82
C CYS A 155 16.48 26.76 5.84
N ASP A 156 15.30 27.18 5.39
CA ASP A 156 14.24 27.69 6.27
C ASP A 156 13.41 26.52 6.80
N VAL A 157 13.10 25.53 5.93
CA VAL A 157 12.30 24.35 6.27
C VAL A 157 12.93 23.08 5.70
N VAL A 158 13.10 22.07 6.56
CA VAL A 158 13.42 20.71 6.12
C VAL A 158 12.16 19.85 6.19
N VAL A 159 11.84 19.15 5.11
CA VAL A 159 10.71 18.22 5.00
C VAL A 159 11.25 16.80 4.89
N VAL A 160 10.91 15.94 5.84
CA VAL A 160 11.33 14.54 5.88
C VAL A 160 10.20 13.66 5.36
N GLY A 161 10.40 13.10 4.18
CA GLY A 161 9.41 12.37 3.40
C GLY A 161 8.78 13.22 2.31
N SER A 162 8.68 12.66 1.11
CA SER A 162 8.22 13.34 -0.11
C SER A 162 6.79 12.95 -0.55
N GLY A 163 6.09 12.17 0.28
CA GLY A 163 4.76 11.63 0.00
C GLY A 163 3.67 12.69 -0.12
N ALA A 164 2.41 12.26 0.01
CA ALA A 164 1.22 13.11 -0.14
C ALA A 164 1.31 14.41 0.68
N GLY A 165 1.61 14.29 1.96
CA GLY A 165 1.70 15.45 2.85
C GLY A 165 3.00 16.24 2.69
N GLY A 166 4.16 15.56 2.78
CA GLY A 166 5.46 16.24 2.70
C GLY A 166 5.69 16.95 1.36
N GLY A 167 5.33 16.31 0.25
CA GLY A 167 5.39 16.95 -1.08
C GLY A 167 4.51 18.20 -1.16
N THR A 168 3.28 18.12 -0.63
CA THR A 168 2.36 19.28 -0.59
C THR A 168 2.94 20.43 0.21
N ILE A 169 3.45 20.18 1.43
CA ILE A 169 4.08 21.21 2.27
C ILE A 169 5.28 21.81 1.56
N ALA A 170 6.15 20.98 0.98
CA ALA A 170 7.34 21.45 0.27
C ALA A 170 6.99 22.38 -0.89
N GLY A 171 6.00 22.01 -1.72
CA GLY A 171 5.53 22.83 -2.85
C GLY A 171 4.95 24.17 -2.39
N VAL A 172 4.03 24.13 -1.43
CA VAL A 172 3.38 25.35 -0.90
C VAL A 172 4.41 26.30 -0.31
N LEU A 173 5.33 25.82 0.52
CA LEU A 173 6.32 26.68 1.17
C LEU A 173 7.35 27.24 0.18
N ALA A 174 7.78 26.46 -0.80
CA ALA A 174 8.70 26.92 -1.85
C ALA A 174 8.05 28.02 -2.71
N LEU A 175 6.77 27.85 -3.11
CA LEU A 175 5.99 28.87 -3.81
C LEU A 175 5.85 30.17 -2.99
N GLN A 176 5.89 30.11 -1.67
CA GLN A 176 5.90 31.26 -0.76
C GLN A 176 7.31 31.84 -0.53
N GLY A 177 8.33 31.35 -1.25
CA GLY A 177 9.70 31.86 -1.20
C GLY A 177 10.55 31.31 -0.06
N LYS A 178 10.13 30.25 0.65
CA LYS A 178 10.95 29.56 1.66
C LYS A 178 12.01 28.72 0.97
N ARG A 179 13.22 28.70 1.57
CA ARG A 179 14.27 27.74 1.18
C ARG A 179 13.94 26.38 1.77
N VAL A 180 13.57 25.42 0.91
CA VAL A 180 13.12 24.09 1.33
C VAL A 180 14.17 23.04 0.99
N VAL A 181 14.36 22.08 1.90
CA VAL A 181 15.10 20.84 1.65
C VAL A 181 14.15 19.67 1.89
N VAL A 182 14.07 18.75 0.93
CA VAL A 182 13.28 17.51 1.06
C VAL A 182 14.23 16.32 1.17
N LEU A 183 14.01 15.47 2.18
CA LEU A 183 14.72 14.21 2.38
C LEU A 183 13.78 13.05 2.07
N GLU A 184 14.16 12.14 1.19
CA GLU A 184 13.42 10.94 0.83
C GLU A 184 14.31 9.70 0.96
N THR A 185 13.84 8.69 1.68
CA THR A 185 14.57 7.43 1.87
C THR A 185 14.63 6.59 0.60
N GLY A 186 13.55 6.61 -0.19
CA GLY A 186 13.47 5.92 -1.47
C GLY A 186 14.23 6.60 -2.59
N GLY A 187 14.30 5.93 -3.73
CA GLY A 187 14.91 6.44 -4.95
C GLY A 187 13.98 7.37 -5.72
N ALA A 188 14.54 8.03 -6.74
CA ALA A 188 13.76 8.71 -7.76
C ALA A 188 13.75 7.86 -9.03
N SER A 189 12.56 7.61 -9.58
CA SER A 189 12.38 7.01 -10.90
C SER A 189 11.78 8.03 -11.85
N ALA A 190 12.28 8.06 -13.09
CA ALA A 190 11.67 8.84 -14.16
C ALA A 190 10.60 8.00 -14.87
N PRO A 191 9.64 8.61 -15.58
CA PRO A 191 8.62 7.89 -16.34
C PRO A 191 9.18 6.80 -17.29
N ARG A 192 10.34 7.04 -17.90
CA ARG A 192 11.03 6.07 -18.76
C ARG A 192 11.54 4.83 -18.05
N ASP A 193 11.71 4.88 -16.71
CA ASP A 193 12.24 3.79 -15.90
C ASP A 193 11.14 2.82 -15.47
N TYR A 194 9.87 3.21 -15.62
CA TYR A 194 8.73 2.38 -15.23
C TYR A 194 8.46 1.29 -16.25
N ARG A 195 8.97 0.09 -15.98
CA ARG A 195 8.77 -1.09 -16.83
C ARG A 195 7.45 -1.80 -16.55
N GLN A 196 6.73 -1.37 -15.54
CA GLN A 196 5.44 -1.92 -15.09
C GLN A 196 5.50 -3.42 -14.77
N LEU A 197 6.63 -3.88 -14.28
CA LEU A 197 6.86 -5.24 -13.79
C LEU A 197 6.62 -5.29 -12.28
N GLU A 198 5.75 -6.19 -11.86
CA GLU A 198 5.26 -6.29 -10.47
C GLU A 198 6.39 -6.39 -9.44
N VAL A 199 7.34 -7.29 -9.65
CA VAL A 199 8.45 -7.54 -8.70
C VAL A 199 9.43 -6.37 -8.68
N GLU A 200 9.81 -5.85 -9.85
CA GLU A 200 10.75 -4.73 -9.96
C GLU A 200 10.19 -3.48 -9.28
N ALA A 201 8.93 -3.15 -9.59
CA ALA A 201 8.24 -2.01 -8.99
C ALA A 201 8.09 -2.16 -7.47
N SER A 202 7.74 -3.35 -7.00
CA SER A 202 7.62 -3.62 -5.57
C SER A 202 8.95 -3.43 -4.84
N GLN A 203 10.05 -3.94 -5.38
CA GLN A 203 11.37 -3.83 -4.76
C GLN A 203 11.93 -2.40 -4.79
N THR A 204 11.62 -1.61 -5.81
CA THR A 204 12.23 -0.29 -6.01
C THR A 204 11.39 0.87 -5.49
N MET A 205 10.07 0.70 -5.37
CA MET A 205 9.15 1.79 -5.06
C MET A 205 8.29 1.56 -3.82
N MET A 206 8.23 0.31 -3.28
CA MET A 206 7.36 0.02 -2.16
C MET A 206 8.12 -0.19 -0.86
N TYR A 207 7.49 0.19 0.22
CA TYR A 207 7.99 -0.02 1.57
C TYR A 207 8.25 -1.51 1.82
N ARG A 208 9.46 -1.83 2.26
CA ARG A 208 9.91 -3.21 2.52
C ARG A 208 9.66 -4.17 1.34
N GLY A 209 9.77 -3.67 0.11
CA GLY A 209 9.59 -4.48 -1.10
C GLY A 209 8.14 -4.90 -1.39
N GLY A 210 7.14 -4.24 -0.78
CA GLY A 210 5.72 -4.46 -1.06
C GLY A 210 5.09 -5.70 -0.43
N ILE A 211 5.83 -6.46 0.36
CA ILE A 211 5.36 -7.66 1.08
C ILE A 211 5.49 -7.52 2.60
N GLY A 212 5.54 -6.27 3.10
CA GLY A 212 5.58 -5.98 4.51
C GLY A 212 4.33 -6.48 5.22
N MET A 213 4.51 -7.01 6.44
CA MET A 213 3.43 -7.37 7.34
C MET A 213 3.63 -6.70 8.70
N THR A 214 2.56 -6.58 9.46
CA THR A 214 2.69 -6.29 10.89
C THR A 214 3.49 -7.39 11.59
N ALA A 215 4.19 -7.06 12.68
CA ALA A 215 5.07 -8.01 13.38
C ALA A 215 4.32 -9.21 13.98
N ASP A 216 3.02 -9.04 14.25
CA ASP A 216 2.10 -10.10 14.67
C ASP A 216 1.53 -10.92 13.51
N GLY A 217 1.86 -10.56 12.25
CA GLY A 217 1.44 -11.25 11.04
C GLY A 217 -0.05 -11.08 10.68
N ASN A 218 -0.75 -10.15 11.31
CA ASN A 218 -2.20 -10.00 11.13
C ASN A 218 -2.57 -9.23 9.86
N VAL A 219 -1.76 -8.23 9.45
CA VAL A 219 -2.10 -7.31 8.36
C VAL A 219 -0.95 -7.18 7.37
N GLY A 220 -1.23 -7.39 6.09
CA GLY A 220 -0.34 -7.02 4.99
C GLY A 220 -0.32 -5.50 4.80
N LEU A 221 0.85 -4.87 4.79
CA LEU A 221 1.02 -3.42 4.69
C LEU A 221 1.54 -3.02 3.32
N LEU A 222 0.82 -2.14 2.63
CA LEU A 222 1.25 -1.52 1.38
C LEU A 222 1.50 -0.03 1.60
N ALA A 223 2.71 0.44 1.31
CA ALA A 223 3.08 1.85 1.37
C ALA A 223 4.14 2.16 0.33
N GLY A 224 4.24 3.41 -0.11
CA GLY A 224 5.28 3.86 -1.04
C GLY A 224 6.58 4.21 -0.31
N ALA A 225 7.73 3.84 -0.91
CA ALA A 225 9.08 4.22 -0.49
C ALA A 225 9.88 4.66 -1.73
N THR A 226 9.49 5.77 -2.32
CA THR A 226 10.05 6.37 -3.53
C THR A 226 9.75 7.87 -3.53
N LEU A 227 10.42 8.64 -4.36
CA LEU A 227 10.10 10.07 -4.52
C LEU A 227 8.63 10.24 -4.94
N GLY A 228 7.89 11.06 -4.18
CA GLY A 228 6.44 11.17 -4.26
C GLY A 228 5.68 10.20 -3.34
N GLY A 229 6.37 9.28 -2.67
CA GLY A 229 5.81 8.34 -1.69
C GLY A 229 4.62 7.56 -2.22
N GLY A 230 3.59 7.40 -1.39
CA GLY A 230 2.35 6.72 -1.74
C GLY A 230 1.64 7.29 -2.97
N THR A 231 1.79 8.59 -3.27
CA THR A 231 1.14 9.20 -4.46
C THR A 231 1.71 8.70 -5.79
N THR A 232 2.95 8.18 -5.79
CA THR A 232 3.56 7.55 -6.97
C THR A 232 2.99 6.17 -7.25
N VAL A 233 2.63 5.40 -6.22
CA VAL A 233 2.22 3.99 -6.33
C VAL A 233 0.75 3.72 -6.02
N ASN A 234 -0.03 4.70 -5.56
CA ASN A 234 -1.44 4.53 -5.21
C ASN A 234 -2.35 4.37 -6.45
N TRP A 235 -3.63 4.12 -6.21
CA TRP A 235 -4.65 3.95 -7.24
C TRP A 235 -5.41 5.24 -7.58
N GLN A 236 -4.90 6.42 -7.18
CA GLN A 236 -5.36 7.75 -7.58
C GLN A 236 -6.75 8.18 -7.06
N ASN A 237 -7.42 7.41 -6.23
CA ASN A 237 -8.75 7.74 -5.77
C ASN A 237 -8.77 8.99 -4.87
N CYS A 238 -9.59 9.99 -5.23
CA CYS A 238 -9.77 11.24 -4.51
C CYS A 238 -11.12 11.22 -3.79
N VAL A 239 -11.16 10.69 -2.56
CA VAL A 239 -12.36 10.66 -1.73
C VAL A 239 -12.23 11.72 -0.62
N ALA A 240 -13.23 12.56 -0.46
CA ALA A 240 -13.24 13.57 0.60
C ALA A 240 -13.63 12.94 1.95
N PRO A 241 -13.13 13.45 3.09
CA PRO A 241 -13.61 13.02 4.40
C PRO A 241 -15.05 13.47 4.60
N SER A 242 -15.88 12.61 5.18
CA SER A 242 -17.29 12.92 5.41
C SER A 242 -17.48 14.11 6.36
N LYS A 243 -18.67 14.70 6.32
CA LYS A 243 -19.03 15.80 7.24
C LYS A 243 -19.02 15.33 8.71
N GLU A 244 -19.34 14.07 8.95
CA GLU A 244 -19.33 13.43 10.26
C GLU A 244 -17.89 13.31 10.81
N VAL A 245 -16.94 12.82 10.00
CA VAL A 245 -15.52 12.76 10.35
C VAL A 245 -14.95 14.16 10.64
N ARG A 246 -15.26 15.12 9.79
CA ARG A 246 -14.81 16.52 9.96
C ARG A 246 -15.40 17.14 11.24
N HIS A 247 -16.65 16.85 11.56
CA HIS A 247 -17.31 17.30 12.78
C HIS A 247 -16.68 16.66 14.03
N GLU A 248 -16.42 15.36 14.02
CA GLU A 248 -15.71 14.64 15.08
C GLU A 248 -14.31 15.25 15.33
N TRP A 249 -13.52 15.48 14.28
CA TRP A 249 -12.20 16.09 14.41
C TRP A 249 -12.25 17.51 14.98
N ALA A 250 -13.28 18.29 14.64
CA ALA A 250 -13.47 19.62 15.17
C ALA A 250 -13.89 19.62 16.64
N THR A 251 -14.84 18.76 17.03
CA THR A 251 -15.46 18.79 18.36
C THR A 251 -14.67 18.00 19.41
N GLU A 252 -14.07 16.88 19.03
CA GLU A 252 -13.38 15.99 19.96
C GLU A 252 -11.87 16.19 19.99
N HIS A 253 -11.30 16.67 18.88
CA HIS A 253 -9.84 16.84 18.75
C HIS A 253 -9.39 18.30 18.59
N GLY A 254 -10.35 19.24 18.46
CA GLY A 254 -10.07 20.67 18.43
C GLY A 254 -9.60 21.22 17.07
N LEU A 255 -9.72 20.46 15.97
CA LEU A 255 -9.45 20.95 14.62
C LEU A 255 -10.67 21.72 14.09
N THR A 256 -11.02 22.83 14.75
CA THR A 256 -12.30 23.53 14.57
C THR A 256 -12.55 24.03 13.15
N ASP A 257 -11.51 24.41 12.42
CA ASP A 257 -11.58 24.87 11.03
C ASP A 257 -11.85 23.74 10.02
N VAL A 258 -11.55 22.49 10.36
CA VAL A 258 -11.76 21.33 9.48
C VAL A 258 -13.26 21.08 9.20
N ALA A 259 -14.16 21.49 10.10
CA ALA A 259 -15.60 21.40 9.89
C ALA A 259 -16.21 22.60 9.13
N THR A 260 -15.40 23.49 8.58
CA THR A 260 -15.84 24.74 7.96
C THR A 260 -15.44 24.83 6.48
N GLU A 261 -15.95 25.87 5.78
CA GLU A 261 -15.56 26.21 4.40
C GLU A 261 -14.05 26.49 4.24
N GLU A 262 -13.35 26.80 5.35
CA GLU A 262 -11.90 26.99 5.29
C GLU A 262 -11.20 25.68 4.90
N PHE A 263 -11.66 24.53 5.38
CA PHE A 263 -11.10 23.25 4.96
C PHE A 263 -11.52 22.89 3.52
N ASP A 264 -12.71 23.28 3.10
CA ASP A 264 -13.15 23.11 1.70
C ASP A 264 -12.20 23.85 0.74
N ARG A 265 -11.70 25.02 1.12
CA ARG A 265 -10.69 25.77 0.37
C ARG A 265 -9.39 24.96 0.20
N HIS A 266 -8.94 24.26 1.24
CA HIS A 266 -7.76 23.40 1.15
C HIS A 266 -8.01 22.18 0.26
N LEU A 267 -9.17 21.53 0.38
CA LEU A 267 -9.56 20.42 -0.49
C LEU A 267 -9.60 20.87 -1.97
N GLN A 268 -10.23 22.01 -2.25
CA GLN A 268 -10.32 22.58 -3.60
C GLN A 268 -8.95 22.92 -4.19
N ALA A 269 -8.06 23.51 -3.40
CA ALA A 269 -6.70 23.84 -3.85
C ALA A 269 -5.92 22.57 -4.26
N VAL A 270 -6.05 21.50 -3.48
CA VAL A 270 -5.41 20.21 -3.77
C VAL A 270 -6.02 19.57 -5.01
N LEU A 271 -7.35 19.49 -5.12
CA LEU A 271 -8.03 18.93 -6.29
C LEU A 271 -7.62 19.65 -7.58
N ALA A 272 -7.59 21.00 -7.54
CA ALA A 272 -7.16 21.80 -8.67
C ALA A 272 -5.70 21.54 -9.06
N ARG A 273 -4.77 21.49 -8.07
CA ARG A 273 -3.35 21.28 -8.35
C ARG A 273 -3.07 19.88 -8.90
N MET A 274 -3.89 18.90 -8.51
CA MET A 274 -3.77 17.52 -8.98
C MET A 274 -4.60 17.23 -10.24
N SER A 275 -5.18 18.24 -10.88
CA SER A 275 -6.05 18.06 -12.06
C SER A 275 -7.12 16.98 -11.85
N ALA A 276 -7.71 16.93 -10.64
CA ALA A 276 -8.64 15.88 -10.27
C ALA A 276 -9.89 15.91 -11.16
N THR A 277 -10.32 14.75 -11.67
CA THR A 277 -11.45 14.60 -12.59
C THR A 277 -12.10 13.22 -12.45
N ASP A 278 -13.36 13.09 -12.84
CA ASP A 278 -14.09 11.83 -13.00
C ASP A 278 -14.07 11.30 -14.44
N GLU A 279 -13.53 12.09 -15.39
CA GLU A 279 -13.44 11.74 -16.81
C GLU A 279 -12.41 10.62 -17.11
N CYS A 280 -11.56 10.24 -16.14
CA CYS A 280 -10.50 9.23 -16.27
C CYS A 280 -10.84 7.91 -15.55
N SER A 281 -12.11 7.54 -15.49
CA SER A 281 -12.61 6.40 -14.70
C SER A 281 -13.38 5.39 -15.57
N ASP A 282 -12.73 4.87 -16.63
CA ASP A 282 -13.28 3.81 -17.46
C ASP A 282 -13.44 2.51 -16.65
N LEU A 283 -14.63 1.92 -16.72
CA LEU A 283 -14.95 0.71 -15.97
C LEU A 283 -14.33 -0.54 -16.63
N ASN A 284 -13.51 -1.26 -15.90
CA ASN A 284 -13.08 -2.61 -16.26
C ASN A 284 -14.11 -3.67 -15.82
N GLY A 285 -13.80 -4.96 -15.96
CA GLY A 285 -14.66 -6.04 -15.53
C GLY A 285 -15.08 -5.96 -14.06
N PRO A 286 -14.16 -5.88 -13.08
CA PRO A 286 -14.47 -5.73 -11.66
C PRO A 286 -15.44 -4.57 -11.37
N HIS A 287 -15.16 -3.38 -11.89
CA HIS A 287 -16.02 -2.21 -11.66
C HIS A 287 -17.39 -2.36 -12.34
N SER A 288 -17.45 -2.95 -13.54
CA SER A 288 -18.71 -3.25 -14.20
C SER A 288 -19.56 -4.23 -13.38
N ARG A 289 -18.93 -5.26 -12.74
CA ARG A 289 -19.64 -6.19 -11.86
C ARG A 289 -20.15 -5.48 -10.60
N MET A 290 -19.36 -4.56 -10.04
CA MET A 290 -19.81 -3.76 -8.89
C MET A 290 -21.06 -2.93 -9.26
N VAL A 291 -21.04 -2.22 -10.38
CA VAL A 291 -22.19 -1.44 -10.87
C VAL A 291 -23.41 -2.33 -11.13
N GLU A 292 -23.26 -3.42 -11.89
CA GLU A 292 -24.35 -4.34 -12.22
C GLU A 292 -24.97 -4.99 -10.97
N GLY A 293 -24.15 -5.38 -10.00
CA GLY A 293 -24.62 -5.96 -8.74
C GLY A 293 -25.37 -4.92 -7.90
N SER A 294 -24.82 -3.70 -7.80
CA SER A 294 -25.42 -2.59 -7.07
C SER A 294 -26.78 -2.21 -7.62
N GLU A 295 -26.93 -2.09 -8.95
CA GLU A 295 -28.20 -1.79 -9.61
C GLU A 295 -29.28 -2.81 -9.25
N LYS A 296 -28.93 -4.12 -9.21
CA LYS A 296 -29.87 -5.18 -8.85
C LYS A 296 -30.24 -5.19 -7.38
N LEU A 297 -29.36 -4.74 -6.50
CA LEU A 297 -29.58 -4.67 -5.06
C LEU A 297 -30.17 -3.33 -4.60
N GLY A 298 -30.19 -2.32 -5.48
CA GLY A 298 -30.65 -0.97 -5.16
C GLY A 298 -29.65 -0.20 -4.30
N TRP A 299 -28.36 -0.52 -4.40
CA TRP A 299 -27.28 0.14 -3.68
C TRP A 299 -26.64 1.27 -4.50
N SER A 300 -26.18 2.31 -3.83
CA SER A 300 -25.53 3.45 -4.49
C SER A 300 -24.09 3.11 -4.88
N VAL A 301 -23.70 3.56 -6.07
CA VAL A 301 -22.34 3.46 -6.58
C VAL A 301 -22.03 4.72 -7.40
N HIS A 302 -20.82 5.24 -7.28
CA HIS A 302 -20.39 6.48 -7.91
C HIS A 302 -19.16 6.25 -8.78
N THR A 303 -19.04 7.05 -9.85
CA THR A 303 -17.79 7.16 -10.61
C THR A 303 -16.70 7.76 -9.72
N ALA A 304 -15.52 7.18 -9.70
CA ALA A 304 -14.42 7.68 -8.88
C ALA A 304 -13.85 8.98 -9.46
N VAL A 305 -13.56 9.95 -8.58
CA VAL A 305 -12.74 11.12 -8.90
C VAL A 305 -11.27 10.74 -8.72
N ARG A 306 -10.43 11.09 -9.71
CA ARG A 306 -9.03 10.67 -9.77
C ARG A 306 -8.09 11.85 -9.98
N ASN A 307 -6.90 11.81 -9.36
CA ASN A 307 -5.83 12.76 -9.67
C ASN A 307 -5.14 12.38 -10.98
N ALA A 308 -5.78 12.73 -12.08
CA ALA A 308 -5.32 12.38 -13.43
C ALA A 308 -5.46 13.57 -14.38
N ASP A 309 -4.47 13.74 -15.25
CA ASP A 309 -4.53 14.66 -16.38
C ASP A 309 -5.24 13.96 -17.55
N LYS A 310 -6.44 14.45 -17.87
CA LYS A 310 -7.28 13.88 -18.92
C LYS A 310 -6.70 14.00 -20.33
N ASP A 311 -5.83 14.98 -20.57
CA ASP A 311 -5.24 15.21 -21.88
C ASP A 311 -4.14 14.18 -22.22
N THR A 312 -3.57 13.54 -21.19
CA THR A 312 -2.56 12.48 -21.32
C THR A 312 -3.06 11.10 -20.88
N TYR A 313 -4.30 11.03 -20.40
CA TYR A 313 -4.92 9.78 -19.97
C TYR A 313 -5.17 8.83 -21.14
N ASP A 314 -4.84 7.56 -20.92
CA ASP A 314 -5.12 6.45 -21.83
C ASP A 314 -5.55 5.23 -21.01
N ALA A 315 -6.79 4.77 -21.19
CA ALA A 315 -7.35 3.65 -20.45
C ALA A 315 -6.56 2.34 -20.66
N ASP A 316 -5.97 2.13 -21.83
CA ASP A 316 -5.15 0.95 -22.13
C ASP A 316 -3.83 0.92 -21.35
N LEU A 317 -3.36 2.06 -20.89
CA LEU A 317 -2.13 2.21 -20.12
C LEU A 317 -2.38 2.43 -18.61
N ALA A 318 -3.60 2.83 -18.22
CA ALA A 318 -3.94 3.23 -16.85
C ALA A 318 -3.95 2.06 -15.83
N GLY A 319 -4.00 0.83 -16.31
CA GLY A 319 -4.10 -0.36 -15.46
C GLY A 319 -2.87 -0.61 -14.56
N TYR A 320 -1.74 0.01 -14.83
CA TYR A 320 -0.46 -0.29 -14.18
C TYR A 320 0.06 0.85 -13.30
N THR A 321 -0.77 1.80 -12.93
CA THR A 321 -0.36 3.02 -12.19
C THR A 321 0.24 2.74 -10.82
N GLN A 322 0.02 1.56 -10.25
CA GLN A 322 0.67 1.08 -9.02
C GLN A 322 2.18 0.85 -9.20
N PHE A 323 2.62 0.58 -10.42
CA PHE A 323 4.02 0.30 -10.75
C PHE A 323 4.72 1.50 -11.39
N GLY A 324 4.23 2.71 -11.09
CA GLY A 324 4.62 3.95 -11.71
C GLY A 324 3.82 4.23 -12.99
N ASP A 325 3.54 5.48 -13.25
CA ASP A 325 2.83 5.90 -14.47
C ASP A 325 3.81 6.42 -15.52
N PRO A 326 4.01 5.70 -16.63
CA PRO A 326 4.88 6.16 -17.70
C PRO A 326 4.22 7.19 -18.63
N THR A 327 2.90 7.42 -18.52
CA THR A 327 2.14 8.32 -19.42
C THR A 327 2.20 9.77 -19.00
N GLY A 328 2.49 10.04 -17.71
CA GLY A 328 2.39 11.37 -17.12
C GLY A 328 0.96 11.78 -16.77
N SER A 329 -0.04 10.91 -16.94
CA SER A 329 -1.43 11.17 -16.59
C SER A 329 -1.61 11.29 -15.08
N LYS A 330 -0.95 10.42 -14.30
CA LYS A 330 -1.05 10.39 -12.85
C LYS A 330 -0.44 11.64 -12.20
N GLN A 331 -1.27 12.46 -11.60
CA GLN A 331 -0.88 13.71 -10.96
C GLN A 331 -0.46 13.47 -9.50
N SER A 332 0.67 12.75 -9.31
CA SER A 332 1.31 12.53 -8.01
C SER A 332 2.02 13.79 -7.51
N THR A 333 2.44 13.82 -6.24
CA THR A 333 3.30 14.91 -5.74
C THR A 333 4.60 15.04 -6.52
N LEU A 334 5.11 13.95 -7.09
CA LEU A 334 6.32 13.95 -7.93
C LEU A 334 6.22 14.91 -9.13
N VAL A 335 5.07 14.92 -9.82
CA VAL A 335 4.86 15.74 -11.02
C VAL A 335 4.09 17.04 -10.74
N THR A 336 3.65 17.24 -9.50
CA THR A 336 2.92 18.44 -9.06
C THR A 336 3.72 19.23 -8.03
N TYR A 337 3.47 19.07 -6.75
CA TYR A 337 4.05 19.87 -5.67
C TYR A 337 5.57 19.77 -5.51
N LEU A 338 6.17 18.60 -5.73
CA LEU A 338 7.62 18.45 -5.70
C LEU A 338 8.27 19.11 -6.91
N GLN A 339 7.60 19.08 -8.06
CA GLN A 339 8.03 19.81 -9.24
C GLN A 339 8.00 21.33 -8.98
N ASP A 340 6.90 21.83 -8.37
CA ASP A 340 6.80 23.24 -7.96
C ASP A 340 7.91 23.62 -6.98
N ALA A 341 8.16 22.77 -5.97
CA ALA A 341 9.24 22.99 -5.01
C ALA A 341 10.60 23.08 -5.69
N PHE A 342 10.92 22.13 -6.58
CA PHE A 342 12.19 22.09 -7.30
C PHE A 342 12.39 23.31 -8.21
N GLU A 343 11.37 23.71 -8.96
CA GLU A 343 11.40 24.90 -9.83
C GLU A 343 11.56 26.21 -9.05
N HIS A 344 11.18 26.22 -7.75
CA HIS A 344 11.39 27.35 -6.84
C HIS A 344 12.61 27.20 -5.93
N GLY A 345 13.55 26.32 -6.32
CA GLY A 345 14.89 26.20 -5.73
C GLY A 345 14.99 25.27 -4.53
N ALA A 346 13.99 24.43 -4.26
CA ALA A 346 14.13 23.40 -3.25
C ALA A 346 15.22 22.38 -3.63
N LYS A 347 16.01 21.94 -2.65
CA LYS A 347 16.90 20.79 -2.79
C LYS A 347 16.19 19.52 -2.39
N ILE A 348 16.25 18.50 -3.25
CA ILE A 348 15.64 17.19 -3.01
C ILE A 348 16.75 16.15 -2.93
N LEU A 349 16.87 15.47 -1.80
CA LEU A 349 17.81 14.39 -1.55
C LEU A 349 17.04 13.07 -1.49
N VAL A 350 17.33 12.15 -2.40
CA VAL A 350 16.81 10.78 -2.39
C VAL A 350 17.83 9.82 -1.78
N HIS A 351 17.43 8.58 -1.49
CA HIS A 351 18.28 7.61 -0.77
C HIS A 351 18.86 8.18 0.54
N THR A 352 18.10 9.10 1.17
CA THR A 352 18.55 9.84 2.34
C THR A 352 17.59 9.61 3.50
N ARG A 353 17.99 8.80 4.46
CA ARG A 353 17.22 8.50 5.67
C ARG A 353 17.48 9.57 6.73
N ALA A 354 16.42 10.13 7.30
CA ALA A 354 16.52 10.95 8.50
C ALA A 354 16.73 10.03 9.72
N ASP A 355 17.81 10.25 10.44
CA ASP A 355 18.18 9.45 11.59
C ASP A 355 17.59 10.03 12.88
N GLN A 356 17.70 11.37 13.03
CA GLN A 356 17.28 12.07 14.25
C GLN A 356 16.91 13.52 13.97
N VAL A 357 15.90 14.03 14.69
CA VAL A 357 15.60 15.47 14.81
C VAL A 357 16.59 16.11 15.78
N CYS A 358 17.25 17.18 15.35
CA CYS A 358 18.15 17.96 16.19
C CYS A 358 17.32 18.99 16.98
N VAL A 359 17.47 19.00 18.31
CA VAL A 359 16.72 19.90 19.21
C VAL A 359 17.70 20.60 20.13
N GLU A 360 17.59 21.92 20.24
CA GLU A 360 18.36 22.78 21.17
C GLU A 360 17.35 23.62 21.98
N ASP A 361 17.49 23.59 23.31
CA ASP A 361 16.62 24.35 24.24
C ASP A 361 15.09 24.20 23.96
N GLY A 362 14.64 22.98 23.64
CA GLY A 362 13.23 22.67 23.38
C GLY A 362 12.71 23.15 22.01
N THR A 363 13.60 23.55 21.12
CA THR A 363 13.26 24.01 19.77
C THR A 363 14.04 23.21 18.72
N ALA A 364 13.40 22.84 17.61
CA ALA A 364 14.08 22.18 16.50
C ALA A 364 15.16 23.09 15.89
N CYS A 365 16.30 22.50 15.52
CA CYS A 365 17.38 23.18 14.80
C CYS A 365 17.80 22.45 13.51
N GLY A 366 17.13 21.34 13.15
CA GLY A 366 17.37 20.61 11.91
C GLY A 366 17.24 19.10 12.03
N ILE A 367 17.87 18.39 11.08
CA ILE A 367 17.89 16.92 10.95
C ILE A 367 19.31 16.43 10.76
N ALA A 368 19.66 15.34 11.45
CA ALA A 368 20.77 14.47 11.10
C ALA A 368 20.25 13.35 10.18
N ALA A 369 20.93 13.12 9.06
CA ALA A 369 20.52 12.15 8.06
C ALA A 369 21.72 11.38 7.47
N THR A 370 21.43 10.23 6.90
CA THR A 370 22.39 9.38 6.19
C THR A 370 21.91 9.14 4.75
N TYR A 371 22.73 9.58 3.80
CA TYR A 371 22.61 9.21 2.40
C TYR A 371 23.30 7.87 2.17
N THR A 372 22.70 7.00 1.36
CA THR A 372 23.33 5.75 0.92
C THR A 372 23.31 5.67 -0.60
N ASP A 373 24.51 5.63 -1.21
CA ASP A 373 24.65 5.49 -2.65
C ASP A 373 24.12 4.10 -3.10
N PRO A 374 23.07 4.05 -3.93
CA PRO A 374 22.45 2.79 -4.32
C PRO A 374 23.34 1.90 -5.20
N ALA A 375 24.33 2.48 -5.87
CA ALA A 375 25.23 1.74 -6.76
C ALA A 375 26.39 1.08 -6.01
N THR A 376 26.89 1.75 -4.94
CA THR A 376 28.10 1.33 -4.21
C THR A 376 27.82 0.85 -2.79
N GLY A 377 26.67 1.19 -2.21
CA GLY A 377 26.34 0.96 -0.81
C GLY A 377 27.12 1.87 0.16
N GLN A 378 27.89 2.83 -0.32
CA GLN A 378 28.62 3.77 0.53
C GLN A 378 27.68 4.78 1.15
N SER A 379 27.88 5.07 2.43
CA SER A 379 27.07 6.04 3.18
C SER A 379 27.79 7.35 3.38
N ALA A 380 27.04 8.46 3.32
CA ALA A 380 27.50 9.82 3.63
C ALA A 380 26.57 10.43 4.68
N ARG A 381 27.17 11.06 5.72
CA ARG A 381 26.41 11.77 6.75
C ARG A 381 26.06 13.17 6.26
N VAL A 382 24.83 13.57 6.50
CA VAL A 382 24.32 14.89 6.12
C VAL A 382 23.68 15.56 7.34
N GLN A 383 23.96 16.83 7.55
CA GLN A 383 23.25 17.64 8.52
C GLN A 383 22.45 18.73 7.79
N VAL A 384 21.14 18.76 7.97
CA VAL A 384 20.30 19.85 7.48
C VAL A 384 19.94 20.74 8.64
N LYS A 385 20.40 22.00 8.61
CA LYS A 385 20.04 23.04 9.58
C LYS A 385 18.81 23.78 9.08
N ALA A 386 17.78 23.85 9.89
CA ALA A 386 16.50 24.44 9.50
C ALA A 386 15.84 25.17 10.69
N THR A 387 15.04 26.17 10.38
CA THR A 387 14.19 26.86 11.36
C THR A 387 12.99 25.99 11.73
N ASP A 388 12.37 25.36 10.75
CA ASP A 388 11.24 24.47 10.92
C ASP A 388 11.57 23.06 10.38
N VAL A 389 11.11 22.04 11.09
CA VAL A 389 11.24 20.64 10.71
C VAL A 389 9.86 20.04 10.50
N VAL A 390 9.60 19.53 9.31
CA VAL A 390 8.36 18.82 8.99
C VAL A 390 8.66 17.32 8.90
N ILE A 391 7.97 16.52 9.72
CA ILE A 391 8.05 15.06 9.67
C ILE A 391 6.85 14.55 8.90
N ALA A 392 7.10 13.90 7.76
CA ALA A 392 6.11 13.41 6.81
C ALA A 392 6.50 12.05 6.21
N CYS A 393 7.03 11.15 7.06
CA CYS A 393 7.53 9.82 6.68
C CYS A 393 6.42 8.77 6.53
N GLY A 394 5.14 9.18 6.63
CA GLY A 394 3.98 8.29 6.70
C GLY A 394 3.77 7.67 8.08
N ALA A 395 2.56 7.15 8.33
CA ALA A 395 2.18 6.67 9.67
C ALA A 395 2.98 5.45 10.16
N LEU A 396 3.75 4.82 9.29
CA LEU A 396 4.65 3.71 9.67
C LEU A 396 6.00 4.21 10.22
N GLU A 397 6.58 5.28 9.66
CA GLU A 397 7.94 5.72 9.97
C GLU A 397 8.00 7.08 10.70
N THR A 398 6.96 7.93 10.60
CA THR A 398 6.90 9.18 11.38
C THR A 398 7.02 8.93 12.88
N PRO A 399 6.25 8.02 13.51
CA PRO A 399 6.44 7.73 14.93
C PRO A 399 7.79 7.11 15.23
N ALA A 400 8.37 6.33 14.35
CA ALA A 400 9.70 5.76 14.56
C ALA A 400 10.79 6.83 14.61
N LEU A 401 10.74 7.84 13.74
CA LEU A 401 11.66 8.99 13.79
C LEU A 401 11.49 9.79 15.09
N LEU A 402 10.24 10.04 15.52
CA LEU A 402 9.96 10.70 16.79
C LEU A 402 10.51 9.92 17.99
N LEU A 403 10.30 8.60 18.03
CA LEU A 403 10.81 7.71 19.08
C LEU A 403 12.34 7.68 19.10
N ARG A 404 13.00 7.57 17.94
CA ARG A 404 14.48 7.64 17.85
C ARG A 404 15.02 8.99 18.34
N SER A 405 14.25 10.05 18.14
CA SER A 405 14.62 11.41 18.57
C SER A 405 14.26 11.71 20.01
N GLY A 406 13.48 10.87 20.68
CA GLY A 406 13.03 11.05 22.07
C GLY A 406 12.07 12.22 22.26
N ILE A 407 11.26 12.55 21.26
CA ILE A 407 10.30 13.67 21.23
C ILE A 407 8.88 13.23 20.87
N GLY A 408 7.88 14.09 21.07
CA GLY A 408 6.48 13.89 20.72
C GLY A 408 5.61 13.31 21.84
N GLY A 409 6.19 13.04 23.00
CA GLY A 409 5.45 12.66 24.20
C GLY A 409 4.91 11.23 24.21
N PRO A 410 3.99 10.88 25.16
CA PRO A 410 3.59 9.51 25.43
C PRO A 410 2.61 8.92 24.40
N ALA A 411 2.06 9.73 23.51
CA ALA A 411 1.10 9.29 22.50
C ALA A 411 1.76 8.79 21.20
N VAL A 412 3.07 9.01 21.02
CA VAL A 412 3.81 8.59 19.82
C VAL A 412 3.70 7.10 19.60
N GLY A 413 3.40 6.71 18.37
CA GLY A 413 3.27 5.33 17.94
C GLY A 413 1.97 4.65 18.35
N LYS A 414 1.12 5.28 19.14
CA LYS A 414 -0.22 4.77 19.47
C LYS A 414 -1.22 5.14 18.39
N ASN A 415 -2.35 4.43 18.38
CA ASN A 415 -3.45 4.70 17.44
C ASN A 415 -3.04 4.53 15.96
N LEU A 416 -2.26 3.49 15.65
CA LEU A 416 -2.03 3.12 14.26
C LEU A 416 -3.31 2.54 13.68
N TYR A 417 -4.11 3.38 13.03
CA TYR A 417 -5.31 2.96 12.30
C TYR A 417 -4.91 2.50 10.90
N LEU A 418 -5.64 1.52 10.36
CA LEU A 418 -5.23 0.87 9.12
C LEU A 418 -6.31 0.81 8.04
N HIS A 419 -7.59 1.13 8.35
CA HIS A 419 -8.69 0.75 7.46
C HIS A 419 -8.58 -0.72 7.04
N PRO A 420 -8.71 -1.69 7.96
CA PRO A 420 -8.60 -3.10 7.63
C PRO A 420 -9.48 -3.47 6.44
N SER A 421 -8.91 -4.22 5.52
CA SER A 421 -9.51 -4.57 4.23
C SER A 421 -9.43 -6.07 4.00
N ALA A 422 -10.46 -6.62 3.36
CA ALA A 422 -10.43 -7.94 2.76
C ALA A 422 -11.21 -7.92 1.43
N GLY A 423 -10.92 -8.88 0.55
CA GLY A 423 -11.57 -9.00 -0.74
C GLY A 423 -12.19 -10.38 -0.95
N ILE A 424 -13.19 -10.39 -1.83
CA ILE A 424 -13.75 -11.61 -2.42
C ILE A 424 -13.54 -11.58 -3.93
N PHE A 425 -13.05 -12.69 -4.47
CA PHE A 425 -12.88 -12.90 -5.89
C PHE A 425 -14.09 -13.68 -6.44
N GLY A 426 -14.94 -13.02 -7.21
CA GLY A 426 -16.03 -13.64 -7.94
C GLY A 426 -15.54 -14.20 -9.27
N VAL A 427 -15.88 -15.46 -9.59
CA VAL A 427 -15.62 -16.07 -10.92
C VAL A 427 -16.84 -15.94 -11.79
N TYR A 428 -16.68 -15.44 -13.00
CA TYR A 428 -17.74 -15.19 -13.97
C TYR A 428 -17.59 -16.05 -15.23
N GLU A 429 -18.65 -16.13 -16.05
CA GLU A 429 -18.57 -16.80 -17.36
C GLU A 429 -17.74 -16.01 -18.37
N GLN A 430 -17.79 -14.67 -18.27
CA GLN A 430 -17.10 -13.74 -19.18
C GLN A 430 -15.72 -13.38 -18.65
N ASP A 431 -14.79 -13.06 -19.56
CA ASP A 431 -13.51 -12.46 -19.23
C ASP A 431 -13.70 -11.11 -18.56
N GLN A 432 -12.96 -10.87 -17.48
CA GLN A 432 -13.05 -9.65 -16.68
C GLN A 432 -11.95 -8.64 -17.02
N LYS A 433 -10.81 -9.09 -17.54
CA LYS A 433 -9.64 -8.24 -17.88
C LYS A 433 -9.29 -7.26 -16.74
N ALA A 434 -9.20 -7.77 -15.52
CA ALA A 434 -9.04 -6.95 -14.32
C ALA A 434 -7.73 -6.14 -14.26
N TRP A 435 -6.81 -6.38 -15.17
CA TRP A 435 -5.57 -5.61 -15.37
C TRP A 435 -5.73 -4.41 -16.31
N TRP A 436 -6.85 -4.29 -17.04
CA TRP A 436 -7.13 -3.19 -17.96
C TRP A 436 -7.85 -2.04 -17.27
N GLY A 437 -7.67 -0.83 -17.77
CA GLY A 437 -8.33 0.37 -17.25
C GLY A 437 -7.80 0.84 -15.91
N PRO A 438 -8.25 1.97 -15.40
CA PRO A 438 -7.79 2.51 -14.12
C PRO A 438 -8.30 1.68 -12.94
N PRO A 439 -7.50 1.46 -11.89
CA PRO A 439 -7.98 0.85 -10.64
C PRO A 439 -8.98 1.76 -9.94
N GLN A 440 -9.89 1.19 -9.15
CA GLN A 440 -10.89 1.94 -8.37
C GLN A 440 -11.68 2.97 -9.20
N ALA A 441 -12.10 2.60 -10.41
CA ALA A 441 -12.87 3.49 -11.30
C ALA A 441 -14.31 3.76 -10.81
N ALA A 442 -14.79 2.98 -9.85
CA ALA A 442 -16.06 3.17 -9.17
C ALA A 442 -15.88 2.94 -7.66
N VAL A 443 -16.67 3.63 -6.85
CA VAL A 443 -16.70 3.56 -5.39
C VAL A 443 -18.14 3.41 -4.92
N MET A 444 -18.37 2.51 -3.96
CA MET A 444 -19.66 2.36 -3.29
C MET A 444 -19.55 2.83 -1.85
N ASP A 445 -20.33 3.84 -1.50
CA ASP A 445 -20.41 4.45 -0.18
C ASP A 445 -21.73 4.17 0.57
N GLU A 446 -22.56 3.25 0.06
CA GLU A 446 -23.85 2.85 0.64
C GLU A 446 -23.75 2.48 2.13
N PHE A 447 -22.61 1.91 2.54
CA PHE A 447 -22.40 1.39 3.89
C PHE A 447 -21.40 2.23 4.70
N ARG A 448 -21.13 3.47 4.30
CA ARG A 448 -20.15 4.34 4.96
C ARG A 448 -20.50 4.70 6.40
N ASP A 449 -21.78 4.65 6.76
CA ASP A 449 -22.29 4.86 8.10
C ASP A 449 -23.25 3.71 8.47
N LEU A 450 -22.87 2.94 9.46
CA LEU A 450 -23.66 1.83 10.00
C LEU A 450 -24.31 2.19 11.34
N GLY A 451 -24.31 3.48 11.72
CA GLY A 451 -25.10 4.00 12.84
C GLY A 451 -24.36 4.87 13.85
N ASP A 452 -23.05 5.08 13.71
CA ASP A 452 -22.24 5.91 14.62
C ASP A 452 -21.19 6.75 13.87
N GLY A 453 -21.35 6.94 12.57
CA GLY A 453 -20.36 7.57 11.68
C GLY A 453 -19.25 6.61 11.28
N TYR A 454 -19.35 5.33 11.64
CA TYR A 454 -18.43 4.26 11.28
C TYR A 454 -19.10 3.26 10.34
N GLY A 455 -18.37 2.79 9.37
CA GLY A 455 -18.87 1.89 8.35
C GLY A 455 -17.77 1.42 7.41
N LEU A 456 -18.15 1.15 6.16
CA LEU A 456 -17.22 0.63 5.17
C LEU A 456 -17.49 1.21 3.78
N LEU A 457 -16.42 1.33 2.99
CA LEU A 457 -16.48 1.57 1.55
C LEU A 457 -16.19 0.28 0.80
N ILE A 458 -16.78 0.12 -0.38
CA ILE A 458 -16.46 -0.98 -1.30
C ILE A 458 -15.82 -0.40 -2.55
N GLU A 459 -14.75 -1.06 -2.98
CA GLU A 459 -13.94 -0.64 -4.11
C GLU A 459 -13.64 -1.84 -5.01
N GLY A 460 -13.54 -1.58 -6.31
CA GLY A 460 -13.03 -2.57 -7.25
C GLY A 460 -11.51 -2.56 -7.23
N SER A 461 -10.90 -3.73 -7.07
CA SER A 461 -9.45 -3.80 -7.11
C SER A 461 -8.92 -4.08 -8.51
N GLN A 462 -7.67 -3.64 -8.72
CA GLN A 462 -6.87 -3.98 -9.88
C GLN A 462 -5.93 -5.11 -9.49
N TYR A 463 -5.78 -6.13 -10.33
CA TYR A 463 -4.83 -7.18 -10.04
C TYR A 463 -4.08 -7.67 -11.28
N TYR A 464 -2.91 -8.17 -11.01
CA TYR A 464 -1.93 -8.63 -11.96
C TYR A 464 -1.58 -10.09 -11.64
N THR A 465 -0.87 -10.72 -12.53
CA THR A 465 -0.67 -12.16 -12.46
C THR A 465 0.09 -12.63 -11.22
N GLY A 466 1.13 -11.91 -10.82
CA GLY A 466 1.95 -12.29 -9.68
C GLY A 466 1.35 -11.91 -8.33
N VAL A 467 0.88 -10.68 -8.15
CA VAL A 467 0.21 -10.24 -6.92
C VAL A 467 -1.02 -11.10 -6.65
N PHE A 468 -1.77 -11.43 -7.70
CA PHE A 468 -2.92 -12.31 -7.59
C PHE A 468 -2.51 -13.74 -7.19
N ALA A 469 -1.46 -14.28 -7.81
CA ALA A 469 -0.93 -15.59 -7.45
C ALA A 469 -0.45 -15.65 -5.99
N PHE A 470 0.13 -14.57 -5.45
CA PHE A 470 0.47 -14.44 -4.04
C PHE A 470 -0.77 -14.51 -3.15
N GLN A 471 -1.81 -13.72 -3.46
CA GLN A 471 -3.07 -13.68 -2.69
C GLN A 471 -3.84 -15.01 -2.75
N LEU A 472 -3.76 -15.73 -3.87
CA LEU A 472 -4.37 -17.05 -4.07
C LEU A 472 -3.39 -18.22 -3.87
N ALA A 473 -2.34 -18.04 -3.06
CA ALA A 473 -1.49 -19.14 -2.61
C ALA A 473 -2.27 -20.08 -1.67
N ARG A 474 -2.99 -21.03 -2.26
CA ARG A 474 -3.91 -21.95 -1.57
C ARG A 474 -3.19 -22.99 -0.69
N ARG A 475 -3.93 -23.84 0.01
CA ARG A 475 -3.40 -24.91 0.88
C ARG A 475 -2.41 -25.83 0.19
N ASN A 476 -2.60 -26.05 -1.11
CA ASN A 476 -1.74 -26.91 -1.91
C ASN A 476 -1.64 -26.38 -3.35
N GLY A 477 -0.65 -26.88 -4.09
CA GLY A 477 -0.36 -26.44 -5.45
C GLY A 477 -1.46 -26.80 -6.47
N VAL A 478 -2.27 -27.81 -6.23
CA VAL A 478 -3.39 -28.15 -7.11
C VAL A 478 -4.48 -27.09 -7.00
N GLU A 479 -4.89 -26.76 -5.79
CA GLU A 479 -5.88 -25.69 -5.55
C GLU A 479 -5.37 -24.33 -6.07
N HIS A 480 -4.08 -24.06 -5.94
CA HIS A 480 -3.48 -22.85 -6.51
C HIS A 480 -3.60 -22.80 -8.04
N LYS A 481 -3.22 -23.91 -8.72
CA LYS A 481 -3.38 -24.00 -10.20
C LYS A 481 -4.85 -23.89 -10.63
N GLU A 482 -5.78 -24.47 -9.87
CA GLU A 482 -7.21 -24.32 -10.11
C GLU A 482 -7.65 -22.87 -10.03
N ALA A 483 -7.25 -22.13 -8.98
CA ALA A 483 -7.55 -20.71 -8.85
C ALA A 483 -6.96 -19.91 -10.02
N MET A 484 -5.68 -20.11 -10.33
CA MET A 484 -5.00 -19.40 -11.41
C MET A 484 -5.58 -19.70 -12.79
N SER A 485 -6.12 -20.89 -13.03
CA SER A 485 -6.80 -21.22 -14.30
C SER A 485 -8.05 -20.36 -14.57
N LYS A 486 -8.56 -19.70 -13.54
CA LYS A 486 -9.76 -18.85 -13.60
C LYS A 486 -9.43 -17.36 -13.63
N LEU A 487 -8.15 -16.96 -13.54
CA LEU A 487 -7.69 -15.59 -13.37
C LEU A 487 -8.33 -14.61 -14.36
N GLY A 488 -8.37 -14.92 -15.65
CA GLY A 488 -8.96 -14.05 -16.67
C GLY A 488 -10.47 -13.77 -16.48
N ARG A 489 -11.16 -14.63 -15.72
CA ARG A 489 -12.60 -14.55 -15.44
C ARG A 489 -12.92 -14.14 -14.00
N MET A 490 -11.92 -13.79 -13.21
CA MET A 490 -12.10 -13.31 -11.84
C MET A 490 -12.27 -11.81 -11.77
N SER A 491 -13.08 -11.38 -10.83
CA SER A 491 -13.29 -9.99 -10.43
C SER A 491 -13.07 -9.90 -8.94
N ASP A 492 -12.21 -9.00 -8.49
CA ASP A 492 -11.95 -8.74 -7.08
C ASP A 492 -12.65 -7.47 -6.65
N LEU A 493 -13.47 -7.59 -5.63
CA LEU A 493 -14.06 -6.47 -4.90
C LEU A 493 -13.59 -6.55 -3.46
N LEU A 494 -13.20 -5.43 -2.91
CA LEU A 494 -12.73 -5.30 -1.53
C LEU A 494 -13.56 -4.28 -0.76
N PHE A 495 -13.54 -4.40 0.54
CA PHE A 495 -14.01 -3.34 1.44
C PHE A 495 -12.85 -2.79 2.27
N ILE A 496 -12.98 -1.55 2.70
CA ILE A 496 -12.19 -0.94 3.76
C ILE A 496 -13.14 -0.54 4.89
N ILE A 497 -12.80 -0.83 6.15
CA ILE A 497 -13.61 -0.42 7.29
C ILE A 497 -13.00 0.82 7.97
N ARG A 498 -13.83 1.71 8.51
CA ARG A 498 -13.39 2.75 9.43
C ARG A 498 -13.23 2.12 10.82
N ASP A 499 -11.97 1.86 11.24
CA ASP A 499 -11.65 1.13 12.47
C ASP A 499 -11.75 2.02 13.73
N HIS A 500 -12.33 1.48 14.82
CA HIS A 500 -12.44 2.18 16.13
C HIS A 500 -11.15 2.05 16.94
N ALA A 501 -10.50 0.87 16.88
CA ALA A 501 -9.30 0.58 17.67
C ALA A 501 -8.07 0.55 16.77
N GLY A 502 -7.04 1.30 17.14
CA GLY A 502 -5.75 1.31 16.46
C GLY A 502 -4.75 0.32 17.07
N GLY A 503 -3.79 -0.09 16.26
CA GLY A 503 -2.57 -0.78 16.67
C GLY A 503 -1.51 0.20 17.18
N GLN A 504 -0.23 -0.19 17.07
CA GLN A 504 0.88 0.64 17.52
C GLN A 504 2.14 0.46 16.69
N VAL A 505 3.01 1.48 16.76
CA VAL A 505 4.38 1.46 16.27
C VAL A 505 5.33 1.59 17.44
N VAL A 506 6.30 0.69 17.52
CA VAL A 506 7.40 0.71 18.49
C VAL A 506 8.73 0.56 17.76
N LEU A 507 9.85 0.75 18.45
CA LEU A 507 11.17 0.44 17.90
C LEU A 507 11.62 -0.95 18.38
N ASP A 508 12.28 -1.68 17.49
CA ASP A 508 13.05 -2.87 17.88
C ASP A 508 14.41 -2.50 18.50
N ASP A 509 15.18 -3.51 18.86
CA ASP A 509 16.51 -3.34 19.47
C ASP A 509 17.54 -2.64 18.55
N LYS A 510 17.26 -2.53 17.25
CA LYS A 510 18.07 -1.83 16.25
C LYS A 510 17.58 -0.42 15.96
N GLY A 511 16.47 0.00 16.59
CA GLY A 511 15.82 1.28 16.34
C GLY A 511 14.96 1.30 15.06
N GLU A 512 14.60 0.13 14.52
CA GLU A 512 13.71 0.01 13.35
C GLU A 512 12.24 -0.10 13.77
N ALA A 513 11.35 0.43 12.93
CA ALA A 513 9.92 0.43 13.20
C ALA A 513 9.35 -1.00 13.21
N GLN A 514 8.61 -1.34 14.26
CA GLN A 514 7.78 -2.52 14.39
C GLN A 514 6.33 -2.11 14.52
N HIS A 515 5.46 -2.71 13.73
CA HIS A 515 4.04 -2.41 13.67
C HIS A 515 3.24 -3.59 14.18
N THR A 516 2.26 -3.37 15.04
CA THR A 516 1.32 -4.39 15.49
C THR A 516 -0.10 -3.90 15.33
N TYR A 517 -0.99 -4.79 14.93
CA TYR A 517 -2.41 -4.48 14.77
C TYR A 517 -3.29 -5.73 14.91
N ALA A 518 -4.42 -5.58 15.60
CA ALA A 518 -5.46 -6.60 15.65
C ALA A 518 -6.83 -5.93 15.77
N LEU A 519 -7.87 -6.56 15.23
CA LEU A 519 -9.26 -6.13 15.46
C LEU A 519 -9.64 -6.46 16.91
N THR A 520 -9.44 -5.50 17.81
CA THR A 520 -9.70 -5.66 19.25
C THR A 520 -11.05 -5.11 19.69
N ASP A 521 -11.67 -4.24 18.89
CA ASP A 521 -13.02 -3.75 19.12
C ASP A 521 -14.03 -4.70 18.47
N PRO A 522 -15.03 -5.22 19.21
CA PRO A 522 -16.04 -6.11 18.64
C PRO A 522 -16.87 -5.47 17.50
N ARG A 523 -16.97 -4.14 17.46
CA ARG A 523 -17.66 -3.43 16.38
C ARG A 523 -16.88 -3.54 15.06
N ASP A 524 -15.55 -3.44 15.13
CA ASP A 524 -14.67 -3.58 13.97
C ASP A 524 -14.72 -5.01 13.43
N GLU A 525 -14.71 -6.01 14.31
CA GLU A 525 -14.90 -7.41 13.91
C GLU A 525 -16.26 -7.63 13.23
N ALA A 526 -17.32 -7.09 13.80
CA ALA A 526 -18.67 -7.19 13.21
C ALA A 526 -18.76 -6.51 11.85
N MET A 527 -18.13 -5.31 11.69
CA MET A 527 -18.04 -4.61 10.39
C MET A 527 -17.27 -5.43 9.36
N PHE A 528 -16.14 -6.01 9.74
CA PHE A 528 -15.33 -6.84 8.83
C PHE A 528 -16.13 -8.03 8.30
N ARG A 529 -16.84 -8.76 9.19
CA ARG A 529 -17.71 -9.88 8.81
C ARG A 529 -18.89 -9.43 7.93
N LYS A 530 -19.48 -8.28 8.24
CA LYS A 530 -20.53 -7.66 7.42
C LYS A 530 -20.01 -7.30 6.02
N GLY A 531 -18.77 -6.79 5.91
CA GLY A 531 -18.14 -6.51 4.64
C GLY A 531 -18.00 -7.76 3.76
N LEU A 532 -17.58 -8.89 4.32
CA LEU A 532 -17.53 -10.17 3.58
C LEU A 532 -18.92 -10.59 3.06
N ARG A 533 -19.97 -10.44 3.87
CA ARG A 533 -21.36 -10.74 3.46
C ARG A 533 -21.80 -9.85 2.31
N ILE A 534 -21.58 -8.54 2.42
CA ILE A 534 -21.93 -7.56 1.38
C ILE A 534 -21.22 -7.88 0.07
N LEU A 535 -19.92 -8.18 0.10
CA LEU A 535 -19.18 -8.57 -1.10
C LEU A 535 -19.72 -9.85 -1.73
N ALA A 536 -20.09 -10.85 -0.92
CA ALA A 536 -20.68 -12.09 -1.42
C ALA A 536 -22.03 -11.83 -2.13
N GLU A 537 -22.91 -11.06 -1.51
CA GLU A 537 -24.22 -10.67 -2.08
C GLU A 537 -24.03 -9.88 -3.39
N LEU A 538 -23.08 -8.94 -3.41
CA LEU A 538 -22.77 -8.09 -4.56
C LEU A 538 -22.29 -8.93 -5.75
N HIS A 539 -21.32 -9.83 -5.53
CA HIS A 539 -20.81 -10.72 -6.57
C HIS A 539 -21.90 -11.65 -7.12
N LEU A 540 -22.71 -12.24 -6.25
CA LEU A 540 -23.79 -13.13 -6.67
C LEU A 540 -24.87 -12.38 -7.43
N ALA A 541 -25.25 -11.18 -7.00
CA ALA A 541 -26.18 -10.32 -7.73
C ALA A 541 -25.62 -9.95 -9.12
N ALA A 542 -24.31 -9.74 -9.24
CA ALA A 542 -23.63 -9.50 -10.51
C ALA A 542 -23.48 -10.75 -11.39
N GLY A 543 -23.82 -11.96 -10.89
CA GLY A 543 -23.82 -13.20 -11.65
C GLY A 543 -22.55 -14.06 -11.49
N ALA A 544 -21.79 -13.88 -10.42
CA ALA A 544 -20.68 -14.76 -10.10
C ALA A 544 -21.13 -16.21 -9.91
N GLN A 545 -20.33 -17.16 -10.38
CA GLN A 545 -20.57 -18.61 -10.28
C GLN A 545 -19.82 -19.24 -9.08
N GLU A 546 -18.72 -18.63 -8.67
CA GLU A 546 -17.92 -19.06 -7.53
C GLU A 546 -17.43 -17.82 -6.77
N LEU A 547 -17.19 -17.99 -5.44
CA LEU A 547 -16.57 -16.99 -4.58
C LEU A 547 -15.31 -17.57 -3.92
N TRP A 548 -14.21 -16.84 -4.03
CA TRP A 548 -12.91 -17.21 -3.48
C TRP A 548 -12.39 -16.09 -2.56
N LEU A 549 -11.75 -16.46 -1.47
CA LEU A 549 -11.08 -15.49 -0.59
C LEU A 549 -9.56 -15.59 -0.73
N ASN A 550 -8.86 -14.53 -0.42
CA ASN A 550 -7.39 -14.50 -0.30
C ASN A 550 -6.84 -15.26 0.92
N THR A 551 -7.67 -16.05 1.57
CA THR A 551 -7.34 -16.87 2.74
C THR A 551 -7.13 -18.32 2.30
N PRO A 552 -5.94 -18.92 2.50
CA PRO A 552 -5.62 -20.25 1.98
C PRO A 552 -6.58 -21.35 2.46
N THR A 553 -7.10 -21.24 3.68
CA THR A 553 -7.96 -22.26 4.32
C THR A 553 -9.45 -22.00 4.14
N ALA A 554 -9.85 -20.84 3.62
CA ALA A 554 -11.27 -20.53 3.40
C ALA A 554 -11.87 -21.46 2.32
N PRO A 555 -13.09 -21.99 2.55
CA PRO A 555 -13.78 -22.78 1.54
C PRO A 555 -14.18 -21.92 0.34
N VAL A 556 -14.20 -22.52 -0.83
CA VAL A 556 -14.75 -21.89 -2.05
C VAL A 556 -16.25 -22.09 -2.05
N PHE A 557 -17.03 -21.03 -2.29
CA PHE A 557 -18.47 -21.13 -2.54
C PHE A 557 -18.74 -21.37 -4.01
N ARG A 558 -19.73 -22.19 -4.32
CA ARG A 558 -20.24 -22.40 -5.69
C ARG A 558 -21.74 -22.18 -5.75
N VAL A 559 -22.22 -21.55 -6.81
CA VAL A 559 -23.66 -21.34 -7.00
C VAL A 559 -24.41 -22.67 -6.93
N GLY A 560 -25.47 -22.71 -6.13
CA GLY A 560 -26.23 -23.91 -5.79
C GLY A 560 -25.92 -24.49 -4.41
N GLU A 561 -24.85 -24.04 -3.76
CA GLU A 561 -24.59 -24.33 -2.34
C GLU A 561 -25.37 -23.36 -1.44
N ASP A 562 -25.47 -23.68 -0.15
CA ASP A 562 -26.12 -22.84 0.86
C ASP A 562 -25.19 -21.69 1.25
N LEU A 563 -25.53 -20.45 0.82
CA LEU A 563 -24.75 -19.25 1.08
C LEU A 563 -24.64 -18.97 2.60
N GLU A 564 -25.72 -19.12 3.35
CA GLU A 564 -25.71 -18.85 4.79
C GLU A 564 -24.82 -19.85 5.54
N ALA A 565 -24.85 -21.12 5.13
CA ALA A 565 -23.95 -22.12 5.69
C ALA A 565 -22.47 -21.83 5.36
N TRP A 566 -22.18 -21.35 4.15
CA TRP A 566 -20.83 -20.95 3.75
C TRP A 566 -20.37 -19.71 4.55
N LEU A 567 -21.19 -18.67 4.66
CA LEU A 567 -20.89 -17.47 5.46
C LEU A 567 -20.68 -17.82 6.94
N ALA A 568 -21.48 -18.73 7.51
CA ALA A 568 -21.28 -19.21 8.87
C ALA A 568 -19.91 -19.88 9.09
N THR A 569 -19.33 -20.53 8.05
CA THR A 569 -17.95 -21.05 8.16
C THR A 569 -16.91 -19.93 8.20
N LEU A 570 -17.12 -18.83 7.48
CA LEU A 570 -16.26 -17.65 7.54
C LEU A 570 -16.38 -16.94 8.90
N ASP A 571 -17.61 -16.84 9.43
CA ASP A 571 -17.87 -16.25 10.76
C ASP A 571 -17.18 -17.02 11.90
N ALA A 572 -16.97 -18.32 11.74
CA ALA A 572 -16.25 -19.14 12.70
C ALA A 572 -14.71 -19.03 12.56
N MET A 573 -14.19 -18.44 11.50
CA MET A 573 -12.75 -18.28 11.30
C MET A 573 -12.21 -17.10 12.11
N HIS A 574 -11.00 -17.26 12.65
CA HIS A 574 -10.25 -16.15 13.24
C HIS A 574 -9.92 -15.09 12.17
N ILE A 575 -9.96 -13.80 12.55
CA ILE A 575 -9.49 -12.71 11.69
C ILE A 575 -8.04 -12.38 12.07
N GLY A 576 -7.14 -12.44 11.10
CA GLY A 576 -5.71 -12.22 11.30
C GLY A 576 -4.85 -13.45 10.96
N ALA A 577 -3.67 -13.52 11.52
CA ALA A 577 -2.66 -14.53 11.21
C ALA A 577 -3.19 -15.97 11.29
N GLY A 578 -3.07 -16.72 10.19
CA GLY A 578 -3.57 -18.09 10.07
C GLY A 578 -5.08 -18.23 9.84
N GLY A 579 -5.83 -17.14 9.84
CA GLY A 579 -7.26 -17.09 9.59
C GLY A 579 -7.61 -16.23 8.38
N LEU A 580 -8.69 -15.43 8.50
CA LEU A 580 -9.09 -14.47 7.47
C LEU A 580 -8.02 -13.38 7.34
N ALA A 581 -7.43 -13.26 6.16
CA ALA A 581 -6.34 -12.32 5.90
C ALA A 581 -6.85 -10.88 5.85
N MET A 582 -6.07 -9.97 6.41
CA MET A 582 -6.29 -8.53 6.32
C MET A 582 -5.18 -7.85 5.52
N GLY A 583 -5.53 -6.79 4.82
CA GLY A 583 -4.59 -5.89 4.16
C GLY A 583 -4.86 -4.43 4.51
N SER A 584 -3.87 -3.58 4.29
CA SER A 584 -4.02 -2.12 4.40
C SER A 584 -3.06 -1.39 3.48
N ALA A 585 -3.58 -0.36 2.80
CA ALA A 585 -2.81 0.68 2.12
C ALA A 585 -3.04 2.07 2.77
N HIS A 586 -3.74 2.13 3.91
CA HIS A 586 -4.26 3.35 4.54
C HIS A 586 -3.80 3.48 5.99
N GLN A 587 -2.50 3.67 6.21
CA GLN A 587 -1.93 3.82 7.55
C GLN A 587 -2.07 5.26 8.03
N MET A 588 -2.59 5.47 9.28
CA MET A 588 -2.85 6.80 9.83
C MET A 588 -2.86 6.84 11.36
N GLY A 589 -2.85 8.04 11.96
CA GLY A 589 -3.15 8.29 13.38
C GLY A 589 -2.00 8.10 14.36
N SER A 590 -0.87 7.52 13.97
CA SER A 590 0.23 7.13 14.87
C SER A 590 1.03 8.30 15.48
N ALA A 591 0.77 9.55 15.03
CA ALA A 591 1.27 10.79 15.60
C ALA A 591 0.15 11.86 15.57
N ARG A 592 -1.04 11.49 16.02
CA ARG A 592 -2.27 12.24 15.80
C ARG A 592 -2.26 13.66 16.38
N MET A 593 -2.99 14.56 15.72
CA MET A 593 -3.33 15.89 16.20
C MET A 593 -4.41 15.83 17.29
N GLY A 594 -4.40 16.80 18.19
CA GLY A 594 -5.41 16.98 19.22
C GLY A 594 -5.02 18.05 20.22
N THR A 595 -5.91 18.35 21.16
CA THR A 595 -5.68 19.40 22.17
C THR A 595 -4.97 18.88 23.43
N ASP A 596 -5.06 17.58 23.72
CA ASP A 596 -4.53 16.99 24.95
C ASP A 596 -3.17 16.28 24.69
N PRO A 597 -2.06 16.80 25.21
CA PRO A 597 -0.74 16.20 25.02
C PRO A 597 -0.57 14.79 25.63
N ALA A 598 -1.47 14.35 26.50
CA ALA A 598 -1.45 12.99 27.01
C ALA A 598 -1.94 11.96 25.99
N THR A 599 -2.78 12.38 25.04
CA THR A 599 -3.45 11.51 24.06
C THR A 599 -3.15 11.88 22.61
N SER A 600 -2.51 13.01 22.35
CA SER A 600 -2.09 13.47 21.02
C SER A 600 -0.60 13.84 21.00
N VAL A 601 0.01 13.76 19.84
CA VAL A 601 1.43 14.07 19.59
C VAL A 601 1.59 15.51 19.15
N ALA A 602 0.70 15.97 18.29
CA ALA A 602 0.71 17.32 17.75
C ALA A 602 -0.55 18.10 18.17
N GLN A 603 -0.39 19.40 18.25
CA GLN A 603 -1.48 20.38 18.43
C GLN A 603 -2.42 20.33 17.20
N PRO A 604 -3.63 20.90 17.28
CA PRO A 604 -4.51 21.03 16.12
C PRO A 604 -3.92 21.75 14.91
N THR A 605 -2.86 22.53 15.07
CA THR A 605 -2.10 23.20 14.00
C THR A 605 -1.13 22.27 13.25
N GLY A 606 -0.79 21.12 13.83
CA GLY A 606 0.23 20.19 13.36
C GLY A 606 1.59 20.31 14.04
N GLU A 607 1.85 21.35 14.85
CA GLU A 607 3.08 21.51 15.62
C GLU A 607 3.09 20.54 16.83
N LEU A 608 4.23 19.98 17.21
CA LEU A 608 4.34 19.14 18.39
C LEU A 608 3.95 19.89 19.69
N HIS A 609 3.48 19.14 20.68
CA HIS A 609 3.18 19.73 22.00
C HIS A 609 4.41 20.05 22.82
N ASP A 610 5.48 19.27 22.67
CA ASP A 610 6.66 19.29 23.56
C ASP A 610 7.90 19.93 22.93
N VAL A 611 7.98 20.03 21.60
CA VAL A 611 9.12 20.62 20.90
C VAL A 611 8.62 21.65 19.88
N ALA A 612 9.05 22.87 20.02
CA ALA A 612 8.69 23.94 19.09
C ALA A 612 9.34 23.74 17.72
N ARG A 613 8.67 24.20 16.67
CA ARG A 613 9.14 24.14 15.28
C ARG A 613 9.30 22.73 14.69
N VAL A 614 8.69 21.71 15.30
CA VAL A 614 8.51 20.38 14.69
C VAL A 614 7.04 20.21 14.33
N TRP A 615 6.78 19.82 13.09
CA TRP A 615 5.44 19.72 12.52
C TRP A 615 5.19 18.32 11.97
N ILE A 616 4.00 17.78 12.16
CA ILE A 616 3.57 16.53 11.52
C ILE A 616 2.83 16.85 10.22
N GLY A 617 3.31 16.31 9.11
CA GLY A 617 2.85 16.65 7.77
C GLY A 617 2.33 15.48 6.94
N ASP A 618 1.82 14.40 7.55
CA ASP A 618 1.31 13.22 6.84
C ASP A 618 0.08 12.61 7.53
N THR A 619 -0.33 11.42 7.09
CA THR A 619 -1.50 10.71 7.63
C THR A 619 -1.37 10.30 9.10
N SER A 620 -0.16 10.26 9.65
CA SER A 620 0.04 9.99 11.08
C SER A 620 -0.63 11.05 11.97
N ALA A 621 -0.85 12.25 11.43
CA ALA A 621 -1.49 13.37 12.09
C ALA A 621 -3.02 13.22 12.25
N PHE A 622 -3.66 12.29 11.54
CA PHE A 622 -5.11 12.15 11.60
C PHE A 622 -5.58 11.82 13.01
N PRO A 623 -6.55 12.55 13.56
CA PRO A 623 -7.08 12.29 14.91
C PRO A 623 -7.69 10.89 15.06
N THR A 624 -8.49 10.49 14.06
CA THR A 624 -9.16 9.18 13.92
C THR A 624 -9.15 8.77 12.44
N PRO A 625 -9.55 7.54 12.09
CA PRO A 625 -9.61 7.13 10.69
C PRO A 625 -10.54 8.02 9.86
N SER A 626 -10.10 8.35 8.65
CA SER A 626 -10.88 9.21 7.74
C SER A 626 -12.13 8.53 7.16
N GLY A 627 -12.24 7.20 7.26
CA GLY A 627 -13.30 6.44 6.61
C GLY A 627 -13.20 6.40 5.07
N ALA A 628 -12.18 7.06 4.51
CA ALA A 628 -11.95 7.23 3.07
C ALA A 628 -10.49 6.98 2.71
N ASN A 629 -10.19 6.80 1.41
CA ASN A 629 -8.83 6.81 0.89
C ASN A 629 -8.12 8.10 1.35
N PRO A 630 -7.01 8.03 2.10
CA PRO A 630 -6.54 9.16 2.91
C PRO A 630 -5.79 10.23 2.12
N MET A 631 -5.45 10.02 0.83
CA MET A 631 -4.56 10.90 0.08
C MET A 631 -5.08 12.35 0.02
N LEU A 632 -6.32 12.58 -0.43
CA LEU A 632 -6.89 13.93 -0.56
C LEU A 632 -6.95 14.65 0.79
N THR A 633 -7.41 13.96 1.82
CA THR A 633 -7.48 14.49 3.20
C THR A 633 -6.10 14.82 3.75
N CYS A 634 -5.12 13.95 3.54
CA CYS A 634 -3.72 14.18 3.93
C CYS A 634 -3.14 15.44 3.28
N MET A 635 -3.32 15.58 1.96
CA MET A 635 -2.81 16.74 1.23
C MET A 635 -3.52 18.04 1.63
N ALA A 636 -4.82 18.01 1.91
CA ALA A 636 -5.56 19.18 2.39
C ALA A 636 -5.10 19.60 3.80
N LEU A 637 -4.89 18.67 4.74
CA LEU A 637 -4.31 18.95 6.06
C LEU A 637 -2.87 19.46 5.93
N ALA A 638 -2.08 18.90 5.03
CA ALA A 638 -0.72 19.32 4.75
C ALA A 638 -0.67 20.76 4.17
N HIS A 639 -1.57 21.07 3.24
CA HIS A 639 -1.71 22.43 2.70
C HIS A 639 -2.08 23.43 3.80
N ARG A 640 -2.96 23.05 4.73
CA ARG A 640 -3.31 23.82 5.93
C ARG A 640 -2.10 23.99 6.87
N THR A 641 -1.37 22.92 7.15
CA THR A 641 -0.18 22.95 8.01
C THR A 641 0.92 23.85 7.44
N ALA A 642 1.09 23.89 6.11
CA ALA A 642 2.04 24.80 5.45
C ALA A 642 1.68 26.29 5.70
N GLU A 643 0.39 26.63 5.75
CA GLU A 643 -0.04 27.98 6.11
C GLU A 643 0.27 28.32 7.58
N HIS A 644 0.14 27.36 8.50
CA HIS A 644 0.54 27.55 9.90
C HIS A 644 2.05 27.76 10.03
N ILE A 645 2.88 26.97 9.32
CA ILE A 645 4.34 27.11 9.32
C ILE A 645 4.77 28.49 8.81
N SER A 646 4.19 28.95 7.72
CA SER A 646 4.61 30.20 7.08
C SER A 646 3.96 31.46 7.68
N GLY A 647 2.82 31.31 8.34
CA GLY A 647 1.94 32.41 8.72
C GLY A 647 1.31 33.13 7.52
N GLN A 648 1.34 32.54 6.34
CA GLN A 648 0.84 33.13 5.09
C GLN A 648 -0.18 32.20 4.44
N ARG A 649 -1.26 32.81 3.91
CA ARG A 649 -2.25 32.07 3.15
C ARG A 649 -1.67 31.62 1.81
N ALA A 650 -1.82 30.35 1.48
CA ALA A 650 -1.38 29.81 0.21
C ALA A 650 -2.35 30.19 -0.93
N ALA A 651 -1.85 30.21 -2.15
CA ALA A 651 -2.69 30.28 -3.34
C ALA A 651 -3.64 29.07 -3.36
N SER A 652 -4.92 29.33 -3.54
CA SER A 652 -5.96 28.30 -3.52
C SER A 652 -6.79 28.39 -4.79
N PRO A 653 -6.28 27.87 -5.93
CA PRO A 653 -7.08 27.75 -7.14
C PRO A 653 -8.29 26.85 -6.84
N THR A 654 -9.41 27.13 -7.49
CA THR A 654 -10.63 26.33 -7.37
C THR A 654 -10.64 25.23 -8.44
N SER A 655 -10.93 24.01 -8.06
CA SER A 655 -11.25 22.93 -9.00
C SER A 655 -12.63 23.20 -9.65
N GLU A 656 -12.82 22.70 -10.86
CA GLU A 656 -14.15 22.66 -11.50
C GLU A 656 -15.09 21.66 -10.82
N LEU A 657 -14.53 20.70 -10.05
CA LEU A 657 -15.31 19.73 -9.29
C LEU A 657 -16.01 20.39 -8.10
N VAL A 658 -17.28 20.09 -7.94
CA VAL A 658 -18.07 20.48 -6.76
C VAL A 658 -17.81 19.48 -5.65
N LEU A 659 -17.39 19.93 -4.47
CA LEU A 659 -17.06 19.02 -3.35
C LEU A 659 -18.21 18.07 -2.97
N ASP A 660 -19.45 18.55 -3.03
CA ASP A 660 -20.62 17.73 -2.71
C ASP A 660 -20.93 16.65 -3.77
N THR A 661 -20.27 16.68 -4.93
CA THR A 661 -20.37 15.62 -5.97
C THR A 661 -19.22 14.62 -5.90
N ILE A 662 -18.19 14.91 -5.11
CA ILE A 662 -17.11 13.95 -4.85
C ILE A 662 -17.64 12.94 -3.84
N PRO A 663 -17.48 11.62 -4.11
CA PRO A 663 -17.85 10.62 -3.13
C PRO A 663 -17.20 10.94 -1.78
N ALA A 664 -18.01 11.09 -0.75
CA ALA A 664 -17.56 11.34 0.61
C ALA A 664 -17.66 10.05 1.40
N ALA A 665 -16.64 9.75 2.15
CA ALA A 665 -16.66 8.58 3.04
C ALA A 665 -17.61 8.77 4.20
#